data_b56268982382ac46c3a6a284b684a96d
#
_entry.id   b56268982382ac46c3a6a284b684a96d
#
_cell.length_a   1.000
_cell.length_b   1.000
_cell.length_c   1.000
_cell.angle_alpha   90.00
_cell.angle_beta   90.00
_cell.angle_gamma   90.00
#
_symmetry.space_group_name_H-M   'P 1'
#
loop_
_entity.id
_entity.type
_entity.pdbx_description
1 polymer ?
#
loop_
_entity_poly.entity_id
_entity_poly.type
_entity_poly.pdbx_seq_one_letter_code
_entity_poly.pdbx_strand_id
1 'polypeptide(L)'
;MAHVPSIGEAAERVSRTCSLADDVGRLRYVSGAREKALDRLGITRVRDLLLHVPHRYLDFTNTVCIGAAQVGDEVTVVGTVDKVTLKRPKPRMQIVEMYVIDETGVVQASFFRQPWIADQVHAGDMVALSGKLTFAYGFKQMKAPFYEVLSASTEKGSYARVLPVHPVGEGITASWMRRIVSAALADVGDVCDYLPARLVARHRLLSLGRALRQVHYPTSMDCKEPARRRLAYDELLCLQLALLTRQRLSLAGVEPTVHATSGPHIDALVDAMPFALTYEQCVAVDQIFNDMGSPHVMNRLLLGDVGTGKTAVASMAMAAVADTGTQVAMMAPTSVLARQYAEKLGPLLDKAGIAWVLITGSTSADERARAREGIAVGSITVVFGTTAILSDDIMFNRLTLVVIDEQHRFGVDQRAALRRKGAGADLLTMTATPIPRTLALSIYGDVSCSRITQRPVEGAGITTKSLAPVNLDVAWTAIREAVDAGHQAYVICPLVDDSDDGSELDDVPEASRSKSTQLNSAVRTYETLSGRTYPDLRVALLHGRQSAAEKDDVMARFRAGEIDVLVSTTVVEVGVDVPNATVMVVLDADRFGLATLHQLRGRVGRGRDAGTVYLSCAAKRGTPARTRLDALEATSDGFELADLDLKLRHEGEVLGYRQHGGTNLQVVDLVADADLIEAAHEDARELENDDPTLSQPVNRALALEVRDRYSAYFDEIEHA
;
A
#
# COMPACT_ATOMS: atom_id res chain seq x y z
N MET A 1 -40.56 -34.14 5.47
CA MET A 1 -39.85 -35.10 6.35
C MET A 1 -38.41 -35.12 5.91
N ALA A 2 -37.47 -34.83 6.79
CA ALA A 2 -36.03 -34.90 6.45
C ALA A 2 -35.69 -36.37 6.10
N HIS A 3 -35.08 -36.60 4.96
CA HIS A 3 -34.62 -37.93 4.53
C HIS A 3 -33.58 -38.43 5.54
N VAL A 4 -33.90 -39.56 6.19
CA VAL A 4 -32.92 -40.25 7.05
C VAL A 4 -32.09 -41.15 6.14
N PRO A 5 -30.76 -40.89 6.00
CA PRO A 5 -29.92 -41.66 5.11
C PRO A 5 -29.85 -43.15 5.55
N SER A 6 -29.80 -44.05 4.60
CA SER A 6 -29.52 -45.45 4.86
C SER A 6 -28.10 -45.64 5.43
N ILE A 7 -27.85 -46.80 6.08
CA ILE A 7 -26.51 -47.14 6.61
C ILE A 7 -25.45 -47.08 5.50
N GLY A 8 -25.80 -47.52 4.28
CA GLY A 8 -24.90 -47.46 3.13
C GLY A 8 -24.58 -46.02 2.70
N GLU A 9 -25.58 -45.15 2.64
CA GLU A 9 -25.40 -43.74 2.34
C GLU A 9 -24.62 -43.02 3.45
N ALA A 10 -24.83 -43.37 4.72
CA ALA A 10 -24.06 -42.85 5.84
C ALA A 10 -22.60 -43.32 5.78
N ALA A 11 -22.34 -44.60 5.50
CA ALA A 11 -21.01 -45.16 5.34
C ALA A 11 -20.25 -44.50 4.16
N GLU A 12 -20.94 -44.30 3.04
CA GLU A 12 -20.38 -43.61 1.89
C GLU A 12 -20.07 -42.13 2.18
N ARG A 13 -20.91 -41.43 2.94
CA ARG A 13 -20.63 -40.06 3.42
C ARG A 13 -19.41 -40.03 4.32
N VAL A 14 -19.30 -40.91 5.30
CA VAL A 14 -18.14 -40.95 6.22
C VAL A 14 -16.84 -41.26 5.46
N SER A 15 -16.87 -42.13 4.45
CA SER A 15 -15.70 -42.46 3.64
C SER A 15 -15.22 -41.28 2.74
N ARG A 16 -16.11 -40.33 2.48
CA ARG A 16 -15.81 -39.13 1.67
C ARG A 16 -15.48 -37.89 2.49
N THR A 17 -15.64 -37.96 3.80
CA THR A 17 -15.31 -36.80 4.66
C THR A 17 -13.85 -36.46 4.54
N CYS A 18 -13.55 -35.20 4.23
CA CYS A 18 -12.20 -34.64 4.18
C CYS A 18 -12.04 -33.51 5.18
N SER A 19 -10.81 -33.27 5.57
CA SER A 19 -10.43 -32.13 6.41
C SER A 19 -9.92 -30.95 5.54
N LEU A 20 -9.83 -29.76 6.13
CA LEU A 20 -9.24 -28.61 5.45
C LEU A 20 -7.76 -28.82 5.10
N ALA A 21 -7.03 -29.66 5.85
CA ALA A 21 -5.62 -29.94 5.62
C ALA A 21 -5.36 -30.98 4.52
N ASP A 22 -6.38 -31.71 4.09
CA ASP A 22 -6.24 -32.75 3.06
C ASP A 22 -5.86 -32.15 1.71
N ASP A 23 -5.19 -32.98 0.89
CA ASP A 23 -4.87 -32.66 -0.49
C ASP A 23 -6.14 -32.48 -1.33
N VAL A 24 -6.15 -31.44 -2.19
CA VAL A 24 -7.29 -31.13 -3.06
C VAL A 24 -7.62 -32.26 -4.05
N GLY A 25 -6.65 -33.09 -4.41
CA GLY A 25 -6.82 -34.26 -5.28
C GLY A 25 -7.77 -35.34 -4.71
N ARG A 26 -8.03 -35.32 -3.39
CA ARG A 26 -9.04 -36.22 -2.76
C ARG A 26 -10.48 -35.84 -3.08
N LEU A 27 -10.71 -34.60 -3.51
CA LEU A 27 -12.06 -34.10 -3.80
C LEU A 27 -12.62 -34.69 -5.07
N ARG A 28 -13.96 -34.90 -5.07
CA ARG A 28 -14.68 -35.24 -6.28
C ARG A 28 -14.43 -34.24 -7.39
N TYR A 29 -14.29 -34.74 -8.60
CA TYR A 29 -14.06 -33.96 -9.82
C TYR A 29 -12.66 -33.36 -9.95
N VAL A 30 -11.76 -33.60 -8.99
CA VAL A 30 -10.34 -33.19 -9.08
C VAL A 30 -9.51 -34.40 -9.47
N SER A 31 -8.90 -34.38 -10.63
CA SER A 31 -7.96 -35.41 -11.12
C SER A 31 -7.23 -34.93 -12.35
N GLY A 32 -6.01 -35.37 -12.54
CA GLY A 32 -5.21 -35.20 -13.75
C GLY A 32 -5.06 -33.71 -14.17
N ALA A 33 -5.68 -33.32 -15.27
CA ALA A 33 -5.53 -31.96 -15.81
C ALA A 33 -6.09 -30.86 -14.88
N ARG A 34 -7.18 -31.16 -14.13
CA ARG A 34 -7.77 -30.17 -13.23
C ARG A 34 -6.94 -29.99 -11.96
N GLU A 35 -6.35 -31.05 -11.46
CA GLU A 35 -5.44 -31.00 -10.33
C GLU A 35 -4.23 -30.11 -10.66
N LYS A 36 -3.61 -30.30 -11.84
CA LYS A 36 -2.55 -29.44 -12.32
C LYS A 36 -2.98 -28.00 -12.56
N ALA A 37 -4.25 -27.77 -12.95
CA ALA A 37 -4.77 -26.43 -13.12
C ALA A 37 -5.01 -25.72 -11.78
N LEU A 38 -5.44 -26.44 -10.73
CA LEU A 38 -5.54 -25.93 -9.36
C LEU A 38 -4.15 -25.64 -8.77
N ASP A 39 -3.19 -26.53 -8.97
CA ASP A 39 -1.79 -26.34 -8.53
C ASP A 39 -1.16 -25.06 -9.11
N ARG A 40 -1.41 -24.75 -10.40
CA ARG A 40 -0.98 -23.47 -11.01
C ARG A 40 -1.62 -22.22 -10.37
N LEU A 41 -2.76 -22.38 -9.73
CA LEU A 41 -3.44 -21.32 -8.97
C LEU A 41 -2.96 -21.25 -7.50
N GLY A 42 -2.01 -22.13 -7.11
CA GLY A 42 -1.55 -22.25 -5.73
C GLY A 42 -2.52 -22.99 -4.82
N ILE A 43 -3.50 -23.73 -5.39
CA ILE A 43 -4.51 -24.47 -4.67
C ILE A 43 -4.08 -25.94 -4.58
N THR A 44 -3.47 -26.32 -3.46
CA THR A 44 -2.97 -27.69 -3.21
C THR A 44 -3.78 -28.43 -2.16
N ARG A 45 -4.37 -27.71 -1.21
CA ARG A 45 -5.19 -28.27 -0.12
C ARG A 45 -6.66 -27.85 -0.25
N VAL A 46 -7.53 -28.60 0.40
CA VAL A 46 -8.98 -28.29 0.48
C VAL A 46 -9.18 -26.89 1.08
N ARG A 47 -8.36 -26.50 2.05
CA ARG A 47 -8.34 -25.15 2.63
C ARG A 47 -8.07 -24.08 1.58
N ASP A 48 -7.02 -24.24 0.75
CA ASP A 48 -6.67 -23.25 -0.25
C ASP A 48 -7.84 -23.02 -1.23
N LEU A 49 -8.52 -24.10 -1.58
CA LEU A 49 -9.74 -24.05 -2.41
C LEU A 49 -10.86 -23.27 -1.73
N LEU A 50 -11.10 -23.49 -0.44
CA LEU A 50 -12.19 -22.84 0.30
C LEU A 50 -11.83 -21.40 0.74
N LEU A 51 -10.57 -21.02 0.70
CA LEU A 51 -10.10 -19.63 0.85
C LEU A 51 -9.96 -18.92 -0.50
N HIS A 52 -10.06 -19.63 -1.62
CA HIS A 52 -10.10 -19.05 -2.97
C HIS A 52 -11.48 -18.42 -3.22
N VAL A 53 -11.70 -17.25 -2.62
CA VAL A 53 -13.01 -16.59 -2.58
C VAL A 53 -13.46 -16.09 -3.95
N PRO A 54 -14.78 -16.02 -4.20
CA PRO A 54 -15.31 -15.44 -5.43
C PRO A 54 -14.97 -13.95 -5.50
N HIS A 55 -14.50 -13.49 -6.67
CA HIS A 55 -14.28 -12.07 -6.93
C HIS A 55 -15.57 -11.34 -7.33
N ARG A 56 -16.59 -12.05 -7.76
CA ARG A 56 -17.90 -11.53 -8.18
C ARG A 56 -19.01 -12.51 -7.84
N TYR A 57 -20.21 -11.97 -7.65
CA TYR A 57 -21.44 -12.74 -7.46
C TYR A 57 -22.47 -12.32 -8.48
N LEU A 58 -23.24 -13.30 -8.93
CA LEU A 58 -24.37 -13.10 -9.83
C LEU A 58 -25.63 -13.36 -9.02
N ASP A 59 -26.41 -12.32 -8.86
CA ASP A 59 -27.66 -12.39 -8.11
C ASP A 59 -28.82 -12.78 -9.03
N PHE A 60 -29.19 -14.03 -8.98
CA PHE A 60 -30.40 -14.56 -9.66
C PHE A 60 -31.63 -14.52 -8.76
N THR A 61 -31.54 -14.01 -7.54
CA THR A 61 -32.70 -13.85 -6.66
C THR A 61 -33.53 -12.64 -7.10
N ASN A 62 -32.91 -11.66 -7.75
CA ASN A 62 -33.51 -10.42 -8.19
C ASN A 62 -33.52 -10.34 -9.74
N THR A 63 -34.17 -11.31 -10.37
CA THR A 63 -34.36 -11.29 -11.82
C THR A 63 -35.41 -10.25 -12.22
N VAL A 64 -35.06 -9.40 -13.18
CA VAL A 64 -35.95 -8.37 -13.72
C VAL A 64 -36.42 -8.79 -15.09
N CYS A 65 -37.73 -8.61 -15.39
CA CYS A 65 -38.23 -8.79 -16.76
C CYS A 65 -37.54 -7.81 -17.70
N ILE A 66 -37.23 -8.27 -18.93
CA ILE A 66 -36.51 -7.46 -19.93
C ILE A 66 -37.20 -6.11 -20.18
N GLY A 67 -38.53 -6.09 -20.21
CA GLY A 67 -39.31 -4.87 -20.41
C GLY A 67 -39.15 -3.87 -19.26
N ALA A 68 -39.08 -4.32 -18.02
CA ALA A 68 -39.00 -3.49 -16.81
C ALA A 68 -37.58 -3.03 -16.48
N ALA A 69 -36.53 -3.70 -17.01
CA ALA A 69 -35.13 -3.37 -16.76
C ALA A 69 -34.77 -1.96 -17.26
N GLN A 70 -34.15 -1.14 -16.39
CA GLN A 70 -33.78 0.24 -16.74
C GLN A 70 -32.40 0.29 -17.41
N VAL A 71 -32.24 1.21 -18.34
CA VAL A 71 -30.96 1.46 -19.03
C VAL A 71 -30.00 2.15 -18.06
N GLY A 72 -28.81 1.59 -17.94
CA GLY A 72 -27.79 2.08 -17.02
C GLY A 72 -27.56 1.16 -15.82
N ASP A 73 -28.55 0.37 -15.44
CA ASP A 73 -28.49 -0.56 -14.30
C ASP A 73 -27.74 -1.84 -14.65
N GLU A 74 -27.12 -2.43 -13.63
CA GLU A 74 -26.59 -3.78 -13.68
C GLU A 74 -27.71 -4.74 -13.25
N VAL A 75 -28.24 -5.52 -14.20
CA VAL A 75 -29.42 -6.35 -13.98
C VAL A 75 -29.19 -7.79 -14.44
N THR A 76 -29.94 -8.70 -13.85
CA THR A 76 -30.05 -10.10 -14.32
C THR A 76 -31.39 -10.32 -14.98
N VAL A 77 -31.37 -10.78 -16.22
CA VAL A 77 -32.58 -11.15 -17.00
C VAL A 77 -32.53 -12.63 -17.34
N VAL A 78 -33.69 -13.29 -17.32
CA VAL A 78 -33.85 -14.70 -17.74
C VAL A 78 -34.81 -14.74 -18.92
N GLY A 79 -34.41 -15.44 -19.96
CA GLY A 79 -35.24 -15.58 -21.14
C GLY A 79 -34.81 -16.75 -22.03
N THR A 80 -35.57 -16.95 -23.10
CA THR A 80 -35.28 -17.96 -24.12
C THR A 80 -34.44 -17.36 -25.23
N VAL A 81 -33.43 -18.09 -25.66
CA VAL A 81 -32.60 -17.68 -26.80
C VAL A 81 -33.41 -17.80 -28.07
N ASP A 82 -33.66 -16.69 -28.74
CA ASP A 82 -34.32 -16.65 -30.05
C ASP A 82 -33.31 -16.95 -31.16
N LYS A 83 -32.14 -16.33 -31.10
CA LYS A 83 -31.14 -16.43 -32.16
C LYS A 83 -29.71 -16.21 -31.61
N VAL A 84 -28.77 -17.02 -32.10
CA VAL A 84 -27.33 -16.81 -31.92
C VAL A 84 -26.67 -16.62 -33.29
N THR A 85 -25.83 -15.59 -33.43
CA THR A 85 -25.18 -15.28 -34.70
C THR A 85 -23.71 -14.93 -34.47
N LEU A 86 -22.81 -15.62 -35.18
CA LEU A 86 -21.38 -15.29 -35.21
C LEU A 86 -21.09 -14.30 -36.33
N LYS A 87 -20.71 -13.07 -36.03
CA LYS A 87 -20.30 -12.03 -36.97
C LYS A 87 -18.78 -11.85 -37.00
N ARG A 88 -18.24 -11.62 -38.18
CA ARG A 88 -16.82 -11.34 -38.43
C ARG A 88 -16.65 -10.00 -39.16
N PRO A 89 -16.84 -8.86 -38.49
CA PRO A 89 -16.79 -7.54 -39.12
C PRO A 89 -15.38 -7.15 -39.62
N LYS A 90 -14.30 -7.77 -39.06
CA LYS A 90 -12.90 -7.61 -39.51
C LYS A 90 -12.17 -8.95 -39.37
N PRO A 91 -11.06 -9.19 -40.13
CA PRO A 91 -10.34 -10.49 -40.17
C PRO A 91 -9.93 -11.06 -38.81
N ARG A 92 -9.71 -10.20 -37.77
CA ARG A 92 -9.33 -10.61 -36.39
C ARG A 92 -10.41 -10.35 -35.35
N MET A 93 -11.61 -9.89 -35.76
CA MET A 93 -12.67 -9.52 -34.82
C MET A 93 -13.85 -10.47 -35.00
N GLN A 94 -14.12 -11.29 -33.98
CA GLN A 94 -15.26 -12.19 -33.92
C GLN A 94 -16.20 -11.68 -32.82
N ILE A 95 -17.48 -11.59 -33.13
CA ILE A 95 -18.53 -11.16 -32.21
C ILE A 95 -19.66 -12.17 -32.30
N VAL A 96 -20.02 -12.76 -31.16
CA VAL A 96 -21.26 -13.55 -31.04
C VAL A 96 -22.35 -12.62 -30.55
N GLU A 97 -23.42 -12.51 -31.31
CA GLU A 97 -24.66 -11.83 -30.90
C GLU A 97 -25.70 -12.86 -30.56
N MET A 98 -26.26 -12.73 -29.37
CA MET A 98 -27.33 -13.58 -28.85
C MET A 98 -28.55 -12.72 -28.54
N TYR A 99 -29.69 -13.08 -29.06
CA TYR A 99 -30.96 -12.43 -28.79
C TYR A 99 -31.75 -13.28 -27.81
N VAL A 100 -32.07 -12.68 -26.66
CA VAL A 100 -32.81 -13.36 -25.59
C VAL A 100 -34.14 -12.65 -25.41
N ILE A 101 -35.22 -13.43 -25.39
CA ILE A 101 -36.61 -12.95 -25.27
C ILE A 101 -37.26 -13.46 -24.02
N ASP A 102 -38.05 -12.63 -23.38
CA ASP A 102 -39.06 -13.01 -22.39
C ASP A 102 -40.45 -12.52 -22.81
N GLU A 103 -41.45 -12.70 -21.95
CA GLU A 103 -42.82 -12.22 -22.22
C GLU A 103 -42.93 -10.71 -22.34
N THR A 104 -41.92 -9.93 -21.97
CA THR A 104 -41.96 -8.46 -21.84
C THR A 104 -41.05 -7.72 -22.81
N GLY A 105 -40.08 -8.40 -23.43
CA GLY A 105 -39.16 -7.74 -24.35
C GLY A 105 -38.02 -8.61 -24.88
N VAL A 106 -37.08 -7.95 -25.53
CA VAL A 106 -35.89 -8.55 -26.15
C VAL A 106 -34.63 -7.82 -25.65
N VAL A 107 -33.59 -8.57 -25.33
CA VAL A 107 -32.26 -8.05 -25.06
C VAL A 107 -31.22 -8.69 -25.99
N GLN A 108 -30.32 -7.87 -26.54
CA GLN A 108 -29.20 -8.33 -27.35
C GLN A 108 -27.95 -8.43 -26.49
N ALA A 109 -27.39 -9.61 -26.34
CA ALA A 109 -26.08 -9.83 -25.73
C ALA A 109 -25.00 -9.93 -26.79
N SER A 110 -23.88 -9.21 -26.63
CA SER A 110 -22.75 -9.23 -27.56
C SER A 110 -21.48 -9.68 -26.87
N PHE A 111 -20.85 -10.76 -27.36
CA PHE A 111 -19.63 -11.35 -26.82
C PHE A 111 -18.48 -11.17 -27.80
N PHE A 112 -17.38 -10.58 -27.36
CA PHE A 112 -16.22 -10.28 -28.17
C PHE A 112 -15.13 -11.31 -27.99
N ARG A 113 -14.56 -11.83 -29.10
CA ARG A 113 -13.49 -12.83 -29.12
C ARG A 113 -13.83 -14.15 -28.42
N GLN A 114 -15.10 -14.51 -28.37
CA GLN A 114 -15.61 -15.73 -27.73
C GLN A 114 -16.47 -16.55 -28.69
N PRO A 115 -15.93 -17.04 -29.84
CA PRO A 115 -16.71 -17.75 -30.85
C PRO A 115 -17.33 -19.05 -30.34
N TRP A 116 -16.72 -19.71 -29.34
CA TRP A 116 -17.25 -20.95 -28.74
C TRP A 116 -18.64 -20.83 -28.11
N ILE A 117 -19.08 -19.61 -27.80
CA ILE A 117 -20.45 -19.40 -27.26
C ILE A 117 -21.50 -19.83 -28.30
N ALA A 118 -21.24 -19.59 -29.57
CA ALA A 118 -22.15 -20.00 -30.64
C ALA A 118 -22.28 -21.53 -30.78
N ASP A 119 -21.28 -22.28 -30.29
CA ASP A 119 -21.31 -23.73 -30.29
C ASP A 119 -21.93 -24.31 -29.00
N GLN A 120 -22.04 -23.52 -27.95
CA GLN A 120 -22.53 -23.92 -26.63
C GLN A 120 -23.99 -23.52 -26.38
N VAL A 121 -24.51 -22.51 -27.05
CA VAL A 121 -25.85 -21.96 -26.84
C VAL A 121 -26.62 -21.98 -28.13
N HIS A 122 -27.81 -22.54 -28.09
CA HIS A 122 -28.67 -22.73 -29.26
C HIS A 122 -30.02 -22.01 -29.11
N ALA A 123 -30.67 -21.73 -30.23
CA ALA A 123 -32.02 -21.20 -30.21
C ALA A 123 -32.95 -22.19 -29.47
N GLY A 124 -33.77 -21.68 -28.57
CA GLY A 124 -34.67 -22.47 -27.70
C GLY A 124 -34.06 -22.72 -26.30
N ASP A 125 -32.76 -22.53 -26.08
CA ASP A 125 -32.19 -22.67 -24.76
C ASP A 125 -32.68 -21.56 -23.82
N MET A 126 -32.95 -21.91 -22.57
CA MET A 126 -33.21 -20.91 -21.53
C MET A 126 -31.89 -20.44 -20.96
N VAL A 127 -31.66 -19.13 -20.95
CA VAL A 127 -30.44 -18.53 -20.45
C VAL A 127 -30.72 -17.40 -19.46
N ALA A 128 -29.82 -17.27 -18.51
CA ALA A 128 -29.74 -16.09 -17.66
C ALA A 128 -28.58 -15.21 -18.14
N LEU A 129 -28.82 -13.90 -18.26
CA LEU A 129 -27.82 -12.90 -18.61
C LEU A 129 -27.69 -11.90 -17.47
N SER A 130 -26.47 -11.66 -17.01
CA SER A 130 -26.19 -10.65 -15.99
C SER A 130 -25.16 -9.64 -16.48
N GLY A 131 -25.48 -8.35 -16.40
CA GLY A 131 -24.59 -7.30 -16.84
C GLY A 131 -25.27 -5.92 -16.93
N LYS A 132 -24.47 -4.92 -17.30
CA LYS A 132 -24.95 -3.53 -17.46
C LYS A 132 -25.82 -3.41 -18.70
N LEU A 133 -27.04 -2.91 -18.50
CA LEU A 133 -27.97 -2.67 -19.59
C LEU A 133 -27.70 -1.33 -20.28
N THR A 134 -27.61 -1.36 -21.60
CA THR A 134 -27.45 -0.18 -22.45
C THR A 134 -28.54 -0.14 -23.51
N PHE A 135 -28.76 0.98 -24.14
CA PHE A 135 -29.70 1.09 -25.27
C PHE A 135 -28.96 1.61 -26.50
N ALA A 136 -28.98 0.85 -27.57
CA ALA A 136 -28.41 1.24 -28.84
C ALA A 136 -29.12 0.55 -29.99
N TYR A 137 -29.18 1.21 -31.16
CA TYR A 137 -29.80 0.70 -32.38
C TYR A 137 -31.26 0.21 -32.22
N GLY A 138 -31.98 0.83 -31.26
CA GLY A 138 -33.40 0.49 -31.04
C GLY A 138 -33.62 -0.72 -30.11
N PHE A 139 -32.58 -1.31 -29.54
CA PHE A 139 -32.66 -2.48 -28.67
C PHE A 139 -31.97 -2.24 -27.30
N LYS A 140 -32.47 -2.90 -26.27
CA LYS A 140 -31.75 -3.09 -25.01
C LYS A 140 -30.56 -4.02 -25.26
N GLN A 141 -29.36 -3.62 -24.86
CA GLN A 141 -28.14 -4.37 -25.13
C GLN A 141 -27.32 -4.58 -23.87
N MET A 142 -26.66 -5.75 -23.80
CA MET A 142 -25.63 -6.06 -22.83
C MET A 142 -24.32 -6.38 -23.57
N LYS A 143 -23.23 -5.69 -23.23
CA LYS A 143 -21.90 -5.93 -23.80
C LYS A 143 -21.10 -6.86 -22.87
N ALA A 144 -20.71 -8.02 -23.40
CA ALA A 144 -20.01 -9.08 -22.67
C ALA A 144 -20.69 -9.42 -21.33
N PRO A 145 -22.02 -9.68 -21.30
CA PRO A 145 -22.68 -10.09 -20.07
C PRO A 145 -22.14 -11.44 -19.63
N PHE A 146 -22.26 -11.74 -18.35
CA PHE A 146 -22.18 -13.13 -17.93
C PHE A 146 -23.44 -13.88 -18.42
N TYR A 147 -23.26 -15.12 -18.86
CA TYR A 147 -24.38 -15.95 -19.28
C TYR A 147 -24.30 -17.34 -18.62
N GLU A 148 -25.45 -17.92 -18.35
CA GLU A 148 -25.57 -19.30 -17.89
C GLU A 148 -26.74 -19.97 -18.62
N VAL A 149 -26.49 -21.16 -19.18
CA VAL A 149 -27.55 -21.97 -19.80
C VAL A 149 -28.25 -22.72 -18.69
N LEU A 150 -29.57 -22.51 -18.56
CA LEU A 150 -30.40 -23.11 -17.54
C LEU A 150 -30.97 -24.45 -18.09
N SER A 151 -30.55 -25.57 -17.50
CA SER A 151 -31.05 -26.88 -17.96
C SER A 151 -32.56 -27.07 -17.67
N ALA A 152 -33.28 -27.71 -18.60
CA ALA A 152 -34.71 -27.96 -18.51
C ALA A 152 -35.15 -28.84 -17.29
N SER A 153 -34.20 -29.43 -16.56
CA SER A 153 -34.46 -30.22 -15.35
C SER A 153 -34.56 -29.37 -14.07
N THR A 154 -34.38 -28.06 -14.16
CA THR A 154 -34.45 -27.18 -13.00
C THR A 154 -35.89 -26.67 -12.87
N GLU A 155 -36.59 -27.06 -11.81
CA GLU A 155 -37.99 -26.66 -11.55
C GLU A 155 -38.13 -25.13 -11.57
N LYS A 156 -39.24 -24.61 -12.16
CA LYS A 156 -39.58 -23.18 -12.13
C LYS A 156 -39.60 -22.71 -10.68
N GLY A 157 -38.62 -21.86 -10.30
CA GLY A 157 -38.45 -21.36 -8.94
C GLY A 157 -37.10 -21.71 -8.30
N SER A 158 -36.32 -22.65 -8.87
CA SER A 158 -34.97 -22.99 -8.39
C SER A 158 -33.88 -22.06 -8.88
N TYR A 159 -34.23 -20.98 -9.59
CA TYR A 159 -33.28 -20.01 -10.17
C TYR A 159 -32.90 -18.89 -9.20
N ALA A 160 -33.66 -18.71 -8.11
CA ALA A 160 -33.44 -17.67 -7.13
C ALA A 160 -32.23 -18.03 -6.21
N ARG A 161 -31.03 -17.86 -6.72
CA ARG A 161 -29.79 -18.09 -5.96
C ARG A 161 -28.71 -17.12 -6.36
N VAL A 162 -27.79 -16.88 -5.44
CA VAL A 162 -26.58 -16.13 -5.69
C VAL A 162 -25.49 -17.10 -6.14
N LEU A 163 -24.96 -16.89 -7.35
CA LEU A 163 -23.92 -17.75 -7.92
C LEU A 163 -22.54 -17.09 -7.79
N PRO A 164 -21.55 -17.80 -7.23
CA PRO A 164 -20.19 -17.29 -7.13
C PRO A 164 -19.46 -17.36 -8.48
N VAL A 165 -18.66 -16.35 -8.76
CA VAL A 165 -17.69 -16.35 -9.87
C VAL A 165 -16.29 -16.30 -9.25
N HIS A 166 -15.63 -17.46 -9.26
CA HIS A 166 -14.26 -17.58 -8.75
C HIS A 166 -13.25 -17.17 -9.82
N PRO A 167 -12.06 -16.65 -9.43
CA PRO A 167 -10.94 -16.53 -10.33
C PRO A 167 -10.58 -17.91 -10.90
N VAL A 168 -10.29 -17.97 -12.18
CA VAL A 168 -9.92 -19.22 -12.87
C VAL A 168 -8.69 -19.01 -13.74
N GLY A 169 -7.93 -20.08 -13.95
CA GLY A 169 -6.74 -20.09 -14.81
C GLY A 169 -6.91 -21.03 -16.00
N GLU A 170 -5.85 -21.19 -16.76
CA GLU A 170 -5.81 -22.12 -17.90
C GLU A 170 -6.03 -23.56 -17.43
N GLY A 171 -6.96 -24.26 -18.08
CA GLY A 171 -7.29 -25.67 -17.82
C GLY A 171 -8.46 -25.89 -16.86
N ILE A 172 -9.04 -24.85 -16.27
CA ILE A 172 -10.24 -24.95 -15.44
C ILE A 172 -11.25 -23.84 -15.80
N THR A 173 -12.53 -24.19 -15.90
CA THR A 173 -13.60 -23.23 -16.18
C THR A 173 -14.31 -22.81 -14.89
N ALA A 174 -14.98 -21.64 -14.90
CA ALA A 174 -15.75 -21.15 -13.75
C ALA A 174 -16.84 -22.15 -13.30
N SER A 175 -17.45 -22.87 -14.25
CA SER A 175 -18.45 -23.90 -13.96
C SER A 175 -17.83 -25.12 -13.23
N TRP A 176 -16.64 -25.55 -13.65
CA TRP A 176 -15.93 -26.61 -12.96
C TRP A 176 -15.44 -26.18 -11.58
N MET A 177 -14.92 -24.95 -11.44
CA MET A 177 -14.50 -24.41 -10.14
C MET A 177 -15.68 -24.41 -9.16
N ARG A 178 -16.86 -23.90 -9.56
CA ARG A 178 -18.07 -23.94 -8.73
C ARG A 178 -18.44 -25.35 -8.31
N ARG A 179 -18.35 -26.32 -9.23
CA ARG A 179 -18.70 -27.72 -8.95
C ARG A 179 -17.74 -28.37 -7.96
N ILE A 180 -16.45 -28.08 -8.07
CA ILE A 180 -15.43 -28.57 -7.15
C ILE A 180 -15.61 -27.95 -5.77
N VAL A 181 -15.78 -26.62 -5.68
CA VAL A 181 -16.04 -25.90 -4.41
C VAL A 181 -17.33 -26.43 -3.73
N SER A 182 -18.41 -26.64 -4.49
CA SER A 182 -19.65 -27.21 -3.95
C SER A 182 -19.43 -28.61 -3.39
N ALA A 183 -18.64 -29.44 -4.08
CA ALA A 183 -18.30 -30.77 -3.60
C ALA A 183 -17.44 -30.71 -2.33
N ALA A 184 -16.45 -29.81 -2.29
CA ALA A 184 -15.60 -29.60 -1.11
C ALA A 184 -16.43 -29.21 0.12
N LEU A 185 -17.33 -28.23 -0.02
CA LEU A 185 -18.22 -27.78 1.06
C LEU A 185 -19.17 -28.88 1.55
N ALA A 186 -19.53 -29.85 0.68
CA ALA A 186 -20.36 -31.00 1.04
C ALA A 186 -19.55 -32.12 1.72
N ASP A 187 -18.28 -32.29 1.30
CA ASP A 187 -17.41 -33.37 1.76
C ASP A 187 -16.56 -32.97 3.01
N VAL A 188 -16.34 -31.66 3.23
CA VAL A 188 -15.76 -31.16 4.48
C VAL A 188 -16.75 -31.31 5.62
N GLY A 189 -16.36 -32.02 6.66
CA GLY A 189 -17.16 -32.22 7.86
C GLY A 189 -17.37 -30.94 8.68
N ASP A 190 -17.64 -31.08 9.97
CA ASP A 190 -17.71 -29.92 10.88
C ASP A 190 -16.35 -29.25 10.98
N VAL A 191 -16.31 -28.01 10.55
CA VAL A 191 -15.10 -27.18 10.61
C VAL A 191 -14.96 -26.62 12.01
N CYS A 192 -13.93 -27.07 12.75
CA CYS A 192 -13.60 -26.49 14.04
C CYS A 192 -13.15 -25.05 13.86
N ASP A 193 -13.69 -24.17 14.71
CA ASP A 193 -13.24 -22.78 14.75
C ASP A 193 -11.95 -22.68 15.57
N TYR A 194 -10.92 -22.09 15.00
CA TYR A 194 -9.64 -21.90 15.68
C TYR A 194 -9.57 -20.58 16.45
N LEU A 195 -10.48 -19.63 16.19
CA LEU A 195 -10.51 -18.40 16.96
C LEU A 195 -11.04 -18.63 18.37
N PRO A 196 -10.43 -18.01 19.39
CA PRO A 196 -11.00 -17.97 20.72
C PRO A 196 -12.42 -17.38 20.72
N ALA A 197 -13.35 -18.02 21.40
CA ALA A 197 -14.76 -17.61 21.42
C ALA A 197 -14.96 -16.13 21.85
N ARG A 198 -14.06 -15.62 22.70
CA ARG A 198 -14.08 -14.21 23.14
C ARG A 198 -13.92 -13.24 21.95
N LEU A 199 -13.03 -13.55 20.97
CA LEU A 199 -12.79 -12.70 19.80
C LEU A 199 -13.97 -12.79 18.83
N VAL A 200 -14.50 -13.98 18.61
CA VAL A 200 -15.70 -14.19 17.79
C VAL A 200 -16.87 -13.36 18.33
N ALA A 201 -17.06 -13.38 19.66
CA ALA A 201 -18.13 -12.61 20.32
C ALA A 201 -17.87 -11.09 20.30
N ARG A 202 -16.63 -10.65 20.59
CA ARG A 202 -16.21 -9.23 20.59
C ARG A 202 -16.55 -8.56 19.28
N HIS A 203 -16.17 -9.19 18.16
CA HIS A 203 -16.33 -8.61 16.83
C HIS A 203 -17.60 -9.12 16.09
N ARG A 204 -18.47 -9.88 16.78
CA ARG A 204 -19.73 -10.44 16.22
C ARG A 204 -19.49 -11.20 14.91
N LEU A 205 -18.41 -11.98 14.87
CA LEU A 205 -18.02 -12.74 13.68
C LEU A 205 -18.85 -13.98 13.51
N LEU A 206 -19.00 -14.44 12.26
CA LEU A 206 -19.55 -15.77 11.97
C LEU A 206 -18.57 -16.86 12.41
N SER A 207 -19.08 -18.07 12.72
CA SER A 207 -18.21 -19.24 12.83
C SER A 207 -17.53 -19.55 11.49
N LEU A 208 -16.32 -20.12 11.53
CA LEU A 208 -15.52 -20.41 10.32
C LEU A 208 -16.30 -21.23 9.30
N GLY A 209 -16.94 -22.33 9.71
CA GLY A 209 -17.72 -23.19 8.82
C GLY A 209 -18.92 -22.47 8.18
N ARG A 210 -19.55 -21.52 8.90
CA ARG A 210 -20.63 -20.69 8.34
C ARG A 210 -20.08 -19.65 7.37
N ALA A 211 -18.95 -19.04 7.69
CA ALA A 211 -18.29 -18.07 6.82
C ALA A 211 -17.86 -18.70 5.50
N LEU A 212 -17.21 -19.87 5.52
CA LEU A 212 -16.83 -20.61 4.32
C LEU A 212 -18.02 -20.97 3.44
N ARG A 213 -19.15 -21.38 4.02
CA ARG A 213 -20.36 -21.66 3.23
C ARG A 213 -20.96 -20.39 2.63
N GLN A 214 -21.08 -19.31 3.42
CA GLN A 214 -21.73 -18.07 3.00
C GLN A 214 -20.87 -17.25 2.02
N VAL A 215 -19.54 -17.32 2.08
CA VAL A 215 -18.69 -16.63 1.11
C VAL A 215 -18.79 -17.26 -0.28
N HIS A 216 -19.01 -18.58 -0.38
CA HIS A 216 -19.15 -19.25 -1.67
C HIS A 216 -20.59 -19.29 -2.16
N TYR A 217 -21.54 -19.59 -1.27
CA TYR A 217 -22.95 -19.72 -1.61
C TYR A 217 -23.80 -18.94 -0.61
N PRO A 218 -23.79 -17.60 -0.68
CA PRO A 218 -24.61 -16.78 0.20
C PRO A 218 -26.10 -16.99 -0.10
N THR A 219 -26.90 -16.99 0.94
CA THR A 219 -28.38 -17.10 0.81
C THR A 219 -29.00 -15.82 0.28
N SER A 220 -28.35 -14.68 0.46
CA SER A 220 -28.66 -13.38 -0.12
C SER A 220 -27.37 -12.58 -0.29
N MET A 221 -27.40 -11.51 -1.08
CA MET A 221 -26.23 -10.63 -1.25
C MET A 221 -25.73 -10.03 0.08
N ASP A 222 -26.62 -9.77 1.03
CA ASP A 222 -26.27 -9.22 2.34
C ASP A 222 -25.50 -10.23 3.22
N CYS A 223 -25.67 -11.52 2.98
CA CYS A 223 -25.01 -12.58 3.77
C CYS A 223 -23.53 -12.76 3.40
N LYS A 224 -23.09 -12.28 2.24
CA LYS A 224 -21.69 -12.43 1.80
C LYS A 224 -20.74 -11.58 2.62
N GLU A 225 -21.14 -10.36 2.97
CA GLU A 225 -20.25 -9.39 3.63
C GLU A 225 -19.84 -9.83 5.04
N PRO A 226 -20.74 -10.28 5.93
CA PRO A 226 -20.32 -10.83 7.21
C PRO A 226 -19.39 -12.05 7.07
N ALA A 227 -19.57 -12.86 6.01
CA ALA A 227 -18.69 -14.00 5.76
C ALA A 227 -17.30 -13.57 5.30
N ARG A 228 -17.22 -12.61 4.38
CA ARG A 228 -15.96 -12.02 3.92
C ARG A 228 -15.21 -11.36 5.09
N ARG A 229 -15.91 -10.55 5.89
CA ARG A 229 -15.33 -9.87 7.07
C ARG A 229 -14.74 -10.87 8.07
N ARG A 230 -15.38 -12.04 8.28
CA ARG A 230 -14.80 -13.07 9.11
C ARG A 230 -13.47 -13.57 8.54
N LEU A 231 -13.41 -13.90 7.26
CA LEU A 231 -12.19 -14.43 6.63
C LEU A 231 -11.09 -13.37 6.54
N ALA A 232 -11.46 -12.10 6.33
CA ALA A 232 -10.53 -10.97 6.36
C ALA A 232 -9.93 -10.76 7.77
N TYR A 233 -10.75 -10.82 8.82
CA TYR A 233 -10.25 -10.76 10.19
C TYR A 233 -9.30 -11.92 10.52
N ASP A 234 -9.63 -13.14 10.10
CA ASP A 234 -8.78 -14.32 10.28
C ASP A 234 -7.41 -14.14 9.60
N GLU A 235 -7.42 -13.64 8.38
CA GLU A 235 -6.20 -13.39 7.61
C GLU A 235 -5.32 -12.34 8.30
N LEU A 236 -5.92 -11.23 8.74
CA LEU A 236 -5.24 -10.15 9.45
C LEU A 236 -4.68 -10.59 10.81
N LEU A 237 -5.50 -11.24 11.64
CA LEU A 237 -5.06 -11.68 12.97
C LEU A 237 -3.91 -12.69 12.88
N CYS A 238 -4.02 -13.69 11.99
CA CYS A 238 -2.97 -14.68 11.81
C CYS A 238 -1.67 -14.03 11.29
N LEU A 239 -1.77 -13.06 10.37
CA LEU A 239 -0.61 -12.30 9.89
C LEU A 239 0.06 -11.52 11.02
N GLN A 240 -0.73 -10.76 11.80
CA GLN A 240 -0.21 -9.98 12.93
C GLN A 240 0.51 -10.88 13.94
N LEU A 241 -0.10 -12.00 14.32
CA LEU A 241 0.51 -12.96 15.24
C LEU A 241 1.79 -13.61 14.68
N ALA A 242 1.82 -13.88 13.36
CA ALA A 242 3.03 -14.40 12.72
C ALA A 242 4.17 -13.38 12.75
N LEU A 243 3.89 -12.11 12.46
CA LEU A 243 4.88 -11.02 12.51
C LEU A 243 5.40 -10.77 13.92
N LEU A 244 4.52 -10.72 14.93
CA LEU A 244 4.90 -10.56 16.33
C LEU A 244 5.73 -11.76 16.82
N THR A 245 5.35 -12.99 16.47
CA THR A 245 6.11 -14.20 16.78
C THR A 245 7.50 -14.16 16.14
N ARG A 246 7.59 -13.77 14.87
CA ARG A 246 8.86 -13.60 14.15
C ARG A 246 9.76 -12.58 14.85
N GLN A 247 9.22 -11.42 15.22
CA GLN A 247 9.95 -10.40 15.97
C GLN A 247 10.50 -10.96 17.29
N ARG A 248 9.65 -11.62 18.06
CA ARG A 248 10.06 -12.23 19.34
C ARG A 248 11.18 -13.27 19.15
N LEU A 249 11.07 -14.12 18.13
CA LEU A 249 12.11 -15.13 17.86
C LEU A 249 13.42 -14.47 17.40
N SER A 250 13.37 -13.43 16.59
CA SER A 250 14.57 -12.70 16.15
C SER A 250 15.27 -11.93 17.28
N LEU A 251 14.56 -11.64 18.36
CA LEU A 251 15.07 -10.98 19.55
C LEU A 251 15.33 -11.97 20.72
N ALA A 252 15.20 -13.27 20.46
CA ALA A 252 15.42 -14.28 21.48
C ALA A 252 16.88 -14.23 21.98
N GLY A 253 17.05 -14.07 23.29
CA GLY A 253 18.38 -13.94 23.92
C GLY A 253 18.97 -12.53 23.89
N VAL A 254 18.26 -11.53 23.40
CA VAL A 254 18.65 -10.13 23.46
C VAL A 254 17.89 -9.44 24.59
N GLU A 255 18.62 -8.80 25.51
CA GLU A 255 18.02 -8.01 26.59
C GLU A 255 17.73 -6.59 26.07
N PRO A 256 16.45 -6.14 26.05
CA PRO A 256 16.12 -4.76 25.71
C PRO A 256 16.72 -3.78 26.71
N THR A 257 17.06 -2.59 26.24
CA THR A 257 17.47 -1.51 27.15
C THR A 257 16.24 -0.71 27.56
N VAL A 258 15.93 -0.68 28.85
CA VAL A 258 14.90 0.23 29.39
C VAL A 258 15.52 1.62 29.52
N HIS A 259 15.01 2.57 28.75
CA HIS A 259 15.52 3.94 28.72
C HIS A 259 14.94 4.82 29.83
N ALA A 260 15.72 5.81 30.24
CA ALA A 260 15.24 6.87 31.10
C ALA A 260 14.27 7.78 30.32
N THR A 261 13.04 7.94 30.83
CA THR A 261 12.01 8.78 30.22
C THR A 261 11.87 10.16 30.89
N SER A 262 12.80 10.46 31.79
CA SER A 262 13.00 11.78 32.43
C SER A 262 14.45 11.92 32.81
N GLY A 263 14.99 13.13 32.75
CA GLY A 263 16.39 13.38 33.11
C GLY A 263 16.91 14.72 32.64
N PRO A 264 18.13 15.08 33.06
CA PRO A 264 18.69 16.40 32.83
C PRO A 264 18.91 16.75 31.35
N HIS A 265 19.20 15.77 30.49
CA HIS A 265 19.37 16.04 29.06
C HIS A 265 18.03 16.30 28.36
N ILE A 266 16.98 15.60 28.76
CA ILE A 266 15.60 15.84 28.28
C ILE A 266 15.17 17.24 28.65
N ASP A 267 15.32 17.63 29.94
CA ASP A 267 14.93 18.96 30.44
C ASP A 267 15.72 20.07 29.74
N ALA A 268 17.05 19.92 29.64
CA ALA A 268 17.91 20.86 28.97
C ALA A 268 17.62 21.00 27.46
N LEU A 269 17.23 19.89 26.80
CA LEU A 269 16.82 19.93 25.38
C LEU A 269 15.52 20.70 25.21
N VAL A 270 14.52 20.46 26.07
CA VAL A 270 13.25 21.21 26.03
C VAL A 270 13.49 22.69 26.24
N ASP A 271 14.34 23.07 27.20
CA ASP A 271 14.69 24.48 27.46
C ASP A 271 15.49 25.11 26.30
N ALA A 272 16.26 24.31 25.56
CA ALA A 272 17.04 24.77 24.42
C ALA A 272 16.20 24.98 23.17
N MET A 273 15.02 24.39 23.06
CA MET A 273 14.13 24.50 21.89
C MET A 273 13.60 25.95 21.77
N PRO A 274 13.66 26.56 20.57
CA PRO A 274 13.14 27.92 20.34
C PRO A 274 11.61 27.96 20.20
N PHE A 275 10.90 26.87 20.40
CA PHE A 275 9.45 26.70 20.27
C PHE A 275 8.93 25.62 21.25
N ALA A 276 7.66 25.72 21.61
CA ALA A 276 6.98 24.64 22.32
C ALA A 276 6.50 23.55 21.37
N LEU A 277 6.54 22.29 21.79
CA LEU A 277 5.97 21.19 21.04
C LEU A 277 4.46 21.33 20.95
N THR A 278 3.88 20.97 19.81
CA THR A 278 2.41 20.91 19.64
C THR A 278 1.83 19.75 20.44
N TYR A 279 0.52 19.77 20.65
CA TYR A 279 -0.17 18.68 21.36
C TYR A 279 0.12 17.31 20.73
N GLU A 280 0.01 17.19 19.40
CA GLU A 280 0.28 15.92 18.70
C GLU A 280 1.75 15.48 18.80
N GLN A 281 2.69 16.42 18.81
CA GLN A 281 4.10 16.14 19.04
C GLN A 281 4.34 15.63 20.47
N CYS A 282 3.71 16.24 21.49
CA CYS A 282 3.78 15.75 22.86
C CYS A 282 3.21 14.33 22.98
N VAL A 283 2.04 14.07 22.39
CA VAL A 283 1.45 12.72 22.36
C VAL A 283 2.40 11.70 21.69
N ALA A 284 3.06 12.07 20.59
CA ALA A 284 4.02 11.21 19.93
C ALA A 284 5.27 10.94 20.79
N VAL A 285 5.77 11.96 21.51
CA VAL A 285 6.88 11.80 22.48
C VAL A 285 6.47 10.88 23.61
N ASP A 286 5.29 11.06 24.21
CA ASP A 286 4.79 10.20 25.28
C ASP A 286 4.67 8.74 24.82
N GLN A 287 4.18 8.50 23.61
CA GLN A 287 4.10 7.15 23.03
C GLN A 287 5.49 6.53 22.83
N ILE A 288 6.46 7.29 22.34
CA ILE A 288 7.85 6.85 22.16
C ILE A 288 8.48 6.55 23.53
N PHE A 289 8.31 7.43 24.51
CA PHE A 289 8.85 7.24 25.85
C PHE A 289 8.24 6.04 26.57
N ASN A 290 6.94 5.80 26.38
CA ASN A 290 6.28 4.60 26.93
C ASN A 290 6.87 3.32 26.33
N ASP A 291 7.15 3.30 25.02
CA ASP A 291 7.80 2.14 24.39
C ASP A 291 9.24 1.99 24.88
N MET A 292 10.06 3.06 24.84
CA MET A 292 11.46 3.05 25.26
C MET A 292 11.66 2.73 26.74
N GLY A 293 10.69 3.07 27.58
CA GLY A 293 10.66 2.76 29.01
C GLY A 293 10.13 1.35 29.34
N SER A 294 9.73 0.57 28.33
CA SER A 294 9.21 -0.79 28.50
C SER A 294 10.32 -1.85 28.38
N PRO A 295 10.10 -3.08 28.89
CA PRO A 295 11.04 -4.19 28.71
C PRO A 295 10.96 -4.86 27.34
N HIS A 296 10.51 -4.14 26.31
CA HIS A 296 10.38 -4.63 24.93
C HIS A 296 11.11 -3.70 23.98
N VAL A 297 11.68 -4.25 22.93
CA VAL A 297 12.32 -3.44 21.88
C VAL A 297 11.25 -2.64 21.12
N MET A 298 11.38 -1.32 21.11
CA MET A 298 10.50 -0.44 20.35
C MET A 298 10.73 -0.64 18.84
N ASN A 299 9.65 -0.80 18.09
CA ASN A 299 9.64 -0.66 16.64
C ASN A 299 8.51 0.31 16.28
N ARG A 300 8.84 1.59 16.05
CA ARG A 300 7.82 2.64 15.90
C ARG A 300 8.03 3.46 14.63
N LEU A 301 6.93 3.69 13.92
CA LEU A 301 6.86 4.54 12.74
C LEU A 301 6.24 5.90 13.11
N LEU A 302 7.01 6.96 12.95
CA LEU A 302 6.56 8.33 13.14
C LEU A 302 6.12 8.91 11.80
N LEU A 303 4.81 8.96 11.62
CA LEU A 303 4.14 9.46 10.42
C LEU A 303 3.86 10.96 10.56
N GLY A 304 4.18 11.73 9.53
CA GLY A 304 3.82 13.15 9.51
C GLY A 304 4.23 13.80 8.22
N ASP A 305 3.47 14.76 7.77
CA ASP A 305 3.78 15.52 6.56
C ASP A 305 5.10 16.32 6.70
N VAL A 306 5.56 16.85 5.60
CA VAL A 306 6.73 17.76 5.59
C VAL A 306 6.43 18.98 6.45
N GLY A 307 7.35 19.28 7.39
CA GLY A 307 7.21 20.45 8.27
C GLY A 307 6.39 20.24 9.55
N THR A 308 5.91 19.01 9.84
CA THR A 308 5.21 18.70 11.10
C THR A 308 6.12 18.55 12.32
N GLY A 309 7.45 18.67 12.14
CA GLY A 309 8.40 18.65 13.24
C GLY A 309 8.79 17.26 13.76
N LYS A 310 8.72 16.22 12.92
CA LYS A 310 9.19 14.87 13.26
C LYS A 310 10.60 14.83 13.87
N THR A 311 11.50 15.67 13.35
CA THR A 311 12.88 15.79 13.84
C THR A 311 12.97 16.25 15.29
N ALA A 312 12.06 17.16 15.73
CA ALA A 312 11.99 17.61 17.11
C ALA A 312 11.54 16.45 18.04
N VAL A 313 10.56 15.65 17.60
CA VAL A 313 10.13 14.44 18.34
C VAL A 313 11.27 13.42 18.43
N ALA A 314 12.00 13.16 17.33
CA ALA A 314 13.15 12.26 17.34
C ALA A 314 14.28 12.75 18.26
N SER A 315 14.50 14.08 18.39
CA SER A 315 15.52 14.62 19.30
C SER A 315 15.19 14.38 20.78
N MET A 316 13.90 14.31 21.14
CA MET A 316 13.49 13.92 22.50
C MET A 316 13.89 12.47 22.82
N ALA A 317 13.71 11.54 21.85
CA ALA A 317 14.19 10.17 21.99
C ALA A 317 15.74 10.10 22.11
N MET A 318 16.47 10.95 21.39
CA MET A 318 17.93 11.05 21.52
C MET A 318 18.34 11.52 22.91
N ALA A 319 17.63 12.47 23.51
CA ALA A 319 17.89 12.94 24.86
C ALA A 319 17.63 11.83 25.92
N ALA A 320 16.59 11.02 25.73
CA ALA A 320 16.33 9.85 26.59
C ALA A 320 17.48 8.82 26.54
N VAL A 321 18.08 8.61 25.36
CA VAL A 321 19.27 7.79 25.19
C VAL A 321 20.48 8.37 25.95
N ALA A 322 20.65 9.71 25.90
CA ALA A 322 21.71 10.40 26.63
C ALA A 322 21.54 10.28 28.16
N ASP A 323 20.31 10.43 28.67
CA ASP A 323 19.99 10.23 30.08
C ASP A 323 20.18 8.78 30.54
N THR A 324 20.09 7.83 29.61
CA THR A 324 20.38 6.40 29.85
C THR A 324 21.89 6.10 29.81
N GLY A 325 22.71 7.03 29.28
CA GLY A 325 24.15 6.82 29.12
C GLY A 325 24.51 5.83 28.02
N THR A 326 23.72 5.81 26.95
CA THR A 326 23.90 4.92 25.78
C THR A 326 24.02 5.73 24.49
N GLN A 327 23.95 5.08 23.32
CA GLN A 327 24.22 5.72 22.04
C GLN A 327 23.04 5.57 21.05
N VAL A 328 22.89 6.57 20.17
CA VAL A 328 21.92 6.57 19.09
C VAL A 328 22.58 6.82 17.74
N ALA A 329 22.13 6.10 16.71
CA ALA A 329 22.50 6.33 15.32
C ALA A 329 21.29 6.89 14.55
N MET A 330 21.44 8.07 13.95
CA MET A 330 20.45 8.64 13.03
C MET A 330 20.93 8.55 11.60
N MET A 331 20.23 7.77 10.78
CA MET A 331 20.58 7.50 9.39
C MET A 331 19.66 8.26 8.43
N ALA A 332 20.28 9.03 7.52
CA ALA A 332 19.61 9.75 6.46
C ALA A 332 19.98 9.17 5.07
N PRO A 333 19.08 9.25 4.06
CA PRO A 333 19.34 8.67 2.74
C PRO A 333 20.43 9.40 1.95
N THR A 334 20.72 10.67 2.26
CA THR A 334 21.73 11.46 1.56
C THR A 334 22.63 12.24 2.52
N SER A 335 23.86 12.57 2.07
CA SER A 335 24.82 13.38 2.84
C SER A 335 24.28 14.78 3.17
N VAL A 336 23.49 15.34 2.25
CA VAL A 336 22.87 16.66 2.44
C VAL A 336 21.88 16.64 3.59
N LEU A 337 21.01 15.61 3.64
CA LEU A 337 20.05 15.45 4.74
C LEU A 337 20.74 15.19 6.08
N ALA A 338 21.74 14.30 6.10
CA ALA A 338 22.51 14.03 7.32
C ALA A 338 23.14 15.31 7.87
N ARG A 339 23.70 16.15 6.98
CA ARG A 339 24.25 17.46 7.34
C ARG A 339 23.18 18.41 7.87
N GLN A 340 22.01 18.48 7.23
CA GLN A 340 20.90 19.30 7.69
C GLN A 340 20.41 18.92 9.09
N TYR A 341 20.37 17.61 9.41
CA TYR A 341 20.05 17.18 10.76
C TYR A 341 21.11 17.62 11.77
N ALA A 342 22.38 17.46 11.43
CA ALA A 342 23.47 17.92 12.27
C ALA A 342 23.44 19.45 12.46
N GLU A 343 23.19 20.23 11.42
CA GLU A 343 23.06 21.67 11.48
C GLU A 343 21.86 22.16 12.31
N LYS A 344 20.73 21.47 12.24
CA LYS A 344 19.50 21.82 12.98
C LYS A 344 19.51 21.35 14.42
N LEU A 345 19.92 20.11 14.66
CA LEU A 345 19.89 19.50 15.99
C LEU A 345 21.16 19.70 16.78
N GLY A 346 22.34 19.76 16.13
CA GLY A 346 23.64 19.91 16.79
C GLY A 346 23.67 21.04 17.82
N PRO A 347 23.26 22.27 17.46
CA PRO A 347 23.23 23.40 18.41
C PRO A 347 22.30 23.20 19.61
N LEU A 348 21.23 22.40 19.45
CA LEU A 348 20.29 22.06 20.53
C LEU A 348 20.91 20.98 21.44
N LEU A 349 21.53 19.96 20.83
CA LEU A 349 22.25 18.90 21.54
C LEU A 349 23.44 19.45 22.33
N ASP A 350 24.20 20.39 21.74
CA ASP A 350 25.31 21.08 22.42
C ASP A 350 24.82 21.80 23.69
N LYS A 351 23.71 22.55 23.60
CA LYS A 351 23.09 23.21 24.75
C LYS A 351 22.58 22.23 25.80
N ALA A 352 22.11 21.06 25.37
CA ALA A 352 21.69 19.98 26.28
C ALA A 352 22.87 19.15 26.81
N GLY A 353 24.12 19.46 26.44
CA GLY A 353 25.31 18.73 26.89
C GLY A 353 25.47 17.34 26.26
N ILE A 354 24.84 17.09 25.11
CA ILE A 354 24.84 15.83 24.39
C ILE A 354 25.88 15.87 23.27
N ALA A 355 26.91 15.04 23.36
CA ALA A 355 27.97 14.96 22.36
C ALA A 355 27.50 14.25 21.09
N TRP A 356 27.80 14.84 19.93
CA TRP A 356 27.38 14.32 18.64
C TRP A 356 28.46 14.39 17.56
N VAL A 357 28.31 13.62 16.48
CA VAL A 357 29.21 13.64 15.33
C VAL A 357 28.43 13.37 14.03
N LEU A 358 28.94 13.89 12.91
CA LEU A 358 28.44 13.61 11.56
C LEU A 358 29.42 12.73 10.80
N ILE A 359 28.94 11.59 10.27
CA ILE A 359 29.72 10.67 9.43
C ILE A 359 29.06 10.49 8.08
N THR A 360 29.72 10.91 7.01
CA THR A 360 29.28 10.77 5.63
C THR A 360 30.41 10.19 4.77
N GLY A 361 30.12 9.90 3.50
CA GLY A 361 31.17 9.49 2.55
C GLY A 361 32.26 10.55 2.29
N SER A 362 31.98 11.83 2.59
CA SER A 362 32.90 12.95 2.43
C SER A 362 33.67 13.32 3.71
N THR A 363 33.45 12.63 4.83
CA THR A 363 34.16 12.85 6.10
C THR A 363 35.64 12.51 5.92
N SER A 364 36.54 13.42 6.29
CA SER A 364 37.99 13.21 6.17
C SER A 364 38.48 12.03 7.02
N ALA A 365 39.61 11.44 6.63
CA ALA A 365 40.17 10.29 7.34
C ALA A 365 40.49 10.60 8.81
N ASP A 366 40.99 11.79 9.11
CA ASP A 366 41.35 12.22 10.46
C ASP A 366 40.11 12.48 11.33
N GLU A 367 39.07 13.09 10.77
CA GLU A 367 37.76 13.29 11.44
C GLU A 367 37.09 11.94 11.71
N ARG A 368 37.12 11.06 10.70
CA ARG A 368 36.56 9.72 10.82
C ARG A 368 37.29 8.89 11.90
N ALA A 369 38.63 8.99 12.01
CA ALA A 369 39.38 8.31 13.04
C ALA A 369 39.02 8.81 14.46
N ARG A 370 38.92 10.14 14.64
CA ARG A 370 38.45 10.72 15.92
C ARG A 370 37.03 10.33 16.28
N ALA A 371 36.12 10.36 15.30
CA ALA A 371 34.75 9.96 15.47
C ALA A 371 34.68 8.49 15.92
N ARG A 372 35.41 7.61 15.23
CA ARG A 372 35.48 6.18 15.54
C ARG A 372 35.93 5.91 16.97
N GLU A 373 37.00 6.60 17.42
CA GLU A 373 37.48 6.47 18.79
C GLU A 373 36.43 6.94 19.80
N GLY A 374 35.83 8.11 19.58
CA GLY A 374 34.82 8.65 20.49
C GLY A 374 33.55 7.79 20.55
N ILE A 375 33.14 7.19 19.42
CA ILE A 375 32.01 6.24 19.39
C ILE A 375 32.36 4.96 20.15
N ALA A 376 33.55 4.40 19.93
CA ALA A 376 33.96 3.15 20.54
C ALA A 376 34.13 3.24 22.06
N VAL A 377 34.56 4.39 22.62
CA VAL A 377 34.65 4.62 24.06
C VAL A 377 33.34 5.15 24.67
N GLY A 378 32.30 5.46 23.86
CA GLY A 378 31.02 5.95 24.33
C GLY A 378 30.98 7.44 24.69
N SER A 379 32.01 8.22 24.38
CA SER A 379 32.02 9.68 24.61
C SER A 379 31.16 10.47 23.64
N ILE A 380 30.78 9.88 22.48
CA ILE A 380 29.83 10.41 21.51
C ILE A 380 28.52 9.66 21.68
N THR A 381 27.46 10.40 21.99
CA THR A 381 26.11 9.85 22.20
C THR A 381 25.32 9.77 20.89
N VAL A 382 25.32 10.83 20.06
CA VAL A 382 24.51 10.90 18.83
C VAL A 382 25.41 10.85 17.61
N VAL A 383 25.14 9.91 16.71
CA VAL A 383 25.85 9.77 15.44
C VAL A 383 24.90 10.03 14.28
N PHE A 384 25.05 11.16 13.62
CA PHE A 384 24.35 11.47 12.36
C PHE A 384 25.15 10.92 11.18
N GLY A 385 24.47 10.37 10.18
CA GLY A 385 25.16 10.01 8.95
C GLY A 385 24.31 9.33 7.91
N THR A 386 25.00 8.81 6.90
CA THR A 386 24.41 8.02 5.82
C THR A 386 24.74 6.54 6.04
N THR A 387 24.63 5.72 4.99
CA THR A 387 25.10 4.33 4.99
C THR A 387 26.58 4.17 5.39
N ALA A 388 27.36 5.28 5.45
CA ALA A 388 28.71 5.28 5.97
C ALA A 388 28.83 4.83 7.45
N ILE A 389 27.75 4.96 8.24
CA ILE A 389 27.69 4.45 9.62
C ILE A 389 27.68 2.90 9.66
N LEU A 390 27.24 2.26 8.58
CA LEU A 390 27.14 0.80 8.48
C LEU A 390 28.50 0.10 8.29
N SER A 391 29.55 0.85 7.93
CA SER A 391 30.87 0.27 7.68
C SER A 391 31.43 -0.40 8.93
N ASP A 392 32.16 -1.51 8.77
CA ASP A 392 32.64 -2.37 9.85
C ASP A 392 33.61 -1.66 10.80
N ASP A 393 34.27 -0.60 10.35
CA ASP A 393 35.19 0.21 11.17
C ASP A 393 34.50 1.08 12.22
N ILE A 394 33.19 1.30 12.12
CA ILE A 394 32.41 2.05 13.11
C ILE A 394 31.82 1.06 14.12
N MET A 395 32.38 1.03 15.31
CA MET A 395 31.95 0.16 16.41
C MET A 395 31.34 1.01 17.53
N PHE A 396 30.07 0.81 17.81
CA PHE A 396 29.40 1.46 18.94
C PHE A 396 29.75 0.75 20.25
N ASN A 397 29.90 1.53 21.32
CA ASN A 397 30.05 0.99 22.66
C ASN A 397 28.73 0.35 23.14
N ARG A 398 27.62 1.08 23.01
CA ARG A 398 26.28 0.58 23.37
C ARG A 398 25.22 1.32 22.56
N LEU A 399 24.96 0.85 21.33
CA LEU A 399 23.90 1.37 20.48
C LEU A 399 22.55 0.83 20.93
N THR A 400 21.64 1.69 21.39
CA THR A 400 20.32 1.31 21.92
C THR A 400 19.15 1.97 21.22
N LEU A 401 19.40 2.96 20.36
CA LEU A 401 18.38 3.57 19.52
C LEU A 401 18.91 3.76 18.09
N VAL A 402 18.09 3.42 17.14
CA VAL A 402 18.31 3.65 15.72
C VAL A 402 17.16 4.52 15.20
N VAL A 403 17.50 5.67 14.63
CA VAL A 403 16.54 6.56 13.96
C VAL A 403 16.80 6.50 12.46
N ILE A 404 15.79 6.15 11.68
CA ILE A 404 15.88 6.08 10.20
C ILE A 404 14.88 7.05 9.60
N ASP A 405 15.37 7.97 8.75
CA ASP A 405 14.51 8.85 7.97
C ASP A 405 14.32 8.29 6.55
N GLU A 406 13.08 8.39 6.03
CA GLU A 406 12.68 7.91 4.70
C GLU A 406 13.06 6.42 4.47
N GLN A 407 12.54 5.54 5.31
CA GLN A 407 12.86 4.10 5.34
C GLN A 407 12.79 3.42 3.97
N HIS A 408 11.87 3.83 3.09
CA HIS A 408 11.68 3.24 1.77
C HIS A 408 12.90 3.38 0.83
N ARG A 409 13.82 4.27 1.17
CA ARG A 409 15.08 4.49 0.44
C ARG A 409 16.21 3.54 0.86
N PHE A 410 16.00 2.73 1.90
CA PHE A 410 17.01 1.79 2.41
C PHE A 410 16.63 0.34 2.09
N GLY A 411 17.57 -0.40 1.52
CA GLY A 411 17.40 -1.83 1.27
C GLY A 411 17.27 -2.65 2.55
N VAL A 412 16.73 -3.86 2.43
CA VAL A 412 16.55 -4.81 3.55
C VAL A 412 17.90 -5.11 4.23
N ASP A 413 18.96 -5.31 3.43
CA ASP A 413 20.32 -5.63 3.92
C ASP A 413 20.92 -4.50 4.76
N GLN A 414 20.67 -3.24 4.40
CA GLN A 414 21.17 -2.07 5.13
C GLN A 414 20.52 -1.95 6.50
N ARG A 415 19.22 -2.22 6.59
CA ARG A 415 18.48 -2.25 7.87
C ARG A 415 18.95 -3.40 8.75
N ALA A 416 19.18 -4.57 8.18
CA ALA A 416 19.74 -5.71 8.88
C ALA A 416 21.16 -5.44 9.39
N ALA A 417 22.00 -4.77 8.58
CA ALA A 417 23.34 -4.38 8.99
C ALA A 417 23.36 -3.43 10.20
N LEU A 418 22.41 -2.47 10.24
CA LEU A 418 22.30 -1.54 11.36
C LEU A 418 21.82 -2.24 12.63
N ARG A 419 20.85 -3.15 12.51
CA ARG A 419 20.41 -3.99 13.64
C ARG A 419 21.52 -4.87 14.22
N ARG A 420 22.43 -5.39 13.39
CA ARG A 420 23.60 -6.16 13.87
C ARG A 420 24.57 -5.32 14.68
N LYS A 421 24.65 -4.00 14.47
CA LYS A 421 25.50 -3.10 15.27
C LYS A 421 24.95 -2.77 16.65
N GLY A 422 23.62 -2.90 16.83
CA GLY A 422 22.94 -2.72 18.11
C GLY A 422 21.88 -3.79 18.27
N ALA A 423 22.27 -5.00 18.67
CA ALA A 423 21.31 -6.05 18.94
C ALA A 423 20.36 -5.63 20.08
N GLY A 424 19.05 -5.63 19.81
CA GLY A 424 18.04 -5.14 20.75
C GLY A 424 17.90 -3.61 20.82
N ALA A 425 18.50 -2.87 19.90
CA ALA A 425 18.27 -1.44 19.82
C ALA A 425 16.84 -1.11 19.35
N ASP A 426 16.25 -0.11 19.98
CA ASP A 426 14.98 0.48 19.58
C ASP A 426 15.07 1.05 18.16
N LEU A 427 13.99 0.92 17.40
CA LEU A 427 13.89 1.44 16.05
C LEU A 427 12.80 2.50 15.95
N LEU A 428 13.20 3.73 15.65
CA LEU A 428 12.31 4.83 15.32
C LEU A 428 12.44 5.17 13.84
N THR A 429 11.45 4.86 13.07
CA THR A 429 11.42 5.18 11.64
C THR A 429 10.59 6.44 11.41
N MET A 430 11.10 7.38 10.66
CA MET A 430 10.38 8.59 10.25
C MET A 430 10.08 8.53 8.75
N THR A 431 8.91 8.99 8.35
CA THR A 431 8.61 9.19 6.93
C THR A 431 7.72 10.41 6.71
N ALA A 432 8.00 11.12 5.62
CA ALA A 432 7.15 12.19 5.12
C ALA A 432 6.18 11.69 4.02
N THR A 433 6.36 10.45 3.52
CA THR A 433 5.32 9.83 2.69
C THR A 433 4.13 9.50 3.56
N PRO A 434 2.96 10.06 3.27
CA PRO A 434 1.76 9.67 3.96
C PRO A 434 1.39 8.24 3.54
N ILE A 435 1.79 7.26 4.36
CA ILE A 435 1.35 5.87 4.20
C ILE A 435 0.03 5.76 4.94
N PRO A 436 -1.04 5.27 4.30
CA PRO A 436 -2.28 4.98 5.02
C PRO A 436 -1.97 4.10 6.24
N ARG A 437 -2.53 4.47 7.41
CA ARG A 437 -2.27 3.72 8.66
C ARG A 437 -2.60 2.25 8.51
N THR A 438 -3.68 1.94 7.82
CA THR A 438 -4.13 0.59 7.52
C THR A 438 -3.09 -0.21 6.73
N LEU A 439 -2.48 0.42 5.71
CA LEU A 439 -1.41 -0.20 4.94
C LEU A 439 -0.15 -0.43 5.79
N ALA A 440 0.21 0.55 6.62
CA ALA A 440 1.36 0.42 7.53
C ALA A 440 1.17 -0.73 8.51
N LEU A 441 0.01 -0.84 9.15
CA LEU A 441 -0.33 -1.92 10.08
C LEU A 441 -0.41 -3.29 9.37
N SER A 442 -0.89 -3.35 8.14
CA SER A 442 -1.01 -4.61 7.39
C SER A 442 0.33 -5.14 6.90
N ILE A 443 1.26 -4.25 6.49
CA ILE A 443 2.58 -4.65 5.95
C ILE A 443 3.61 -4.84 7.07
N TYR A 444 3.56 -4.00 8.09
CA TYR A 444 4.55 -3.93 9.16
C TYR A 444 3.97 -4.29 10.53
N GLY A 445 3.14 -5.30 10.64
CA GLY A 445 2.35 -5.65 11.82
C GLY A 445 3.05 -5.61 13.18
N ASP A 446 4.38 -5.63 13.19
CA ASP A 446 5.22 -5.44 14.36
C ASP A 446 5.57 -3.96 14.66
N VAL A 447 5.01 -3.00 13.89
CA VAL A 447 5.33 -1.57 13.98
C VAL A 447 4.20 -0.79 14.64
N SER A 448 4.51 -0.11 15.75
CA SER A 448 3.63 0.89 16.35
C SER A 448 3.66 2.19 15.54
N CYS A 449 2.52 2.88 15.42
CA CYS A 449 2.44 4.12 14.64
C CYS A 449 2.11 5.31 15.53
N SER A 450 2.89 6.39 15.41
CA SER A 450 2.56 7.73 15.91
C SER A 450 2.33 8.67 14.72
N ARG A 451 1.28 9.48 14.78
CA ARG A 451 0.89 10.38 13.69
C ARG A 451 0.94 11.84 14.15
N ILE A 452 1.54 12.70 13.33
CA ILE A 452 1.57 14.15 13.51
C ILE A 452 1.00 14.79 12.25
N THR A 453 -0.17 15.41 12.36
CA THR A 453 -0.84 16.12 11.26
C THR A 453 -0.66 17.62 11.37
N GLN A 454 -0.58 18.14 12.58
CA GLN A 454 -0.51 19.55 12.86
C GLN A 454 0.89 20.11 12.57
N ARG A 455 0.97 21.20 11.80
CA ARG A 455 2.19 21.96 11.62
C ARG A 455 2.37 22.96 12.78
N PRO A 456 3.59 23.07 13.37
CA PRO A 456 3.83 23.99 14.49
C PRO A 456 3.64 25.47 14.12
N VAL A 457 3.87 25.79 12.86
CA VAL A 457 3.67 27.14 12.30
C VAL A 457 2.78 27.00 11.07
N GLU A 458 1.67 27.73 11.07
CA GLU A 458 0.90 27.88 9.83
C GLU A 458 1.78 28.65 8.84
N GLY A 459 2.26 27.93 7.80
CA GLY A 459 2.93 28.57 6.67
C GLY A 459 1.98 29.50 5.92
N ALA A 460 2.48 30.37 5.07
CA ALA A 460 1.68 31.25 4.22
C ALA A 460 0.74 30.51 3.24
N GLY A 461 0.73 29.16 3.29
CA GLY A 461 -0.09 28.28 2.49
C GLY A 461 0.53 27.92 1.15
N ILE A 462 -0.01 26.85 0.54
CA ILE A 462 0.39 26.41 -0.80
C ILE A 462 -0.87 26.30 -1.66
N THR A 463 -0.89 27.00 -2.77
CA THR A 463 -1.96 26.90 -3.76
C THR A 463 -1.54 25.98 -4.88
N THR A 464 -2.34 24.98 -5.19
CA THR A 464 -2.11 24.05 -6.31
C THR A 464 -3.09 24.33 -7.44
N LYS A 465 -2.60 24.41 -8.69
CA LYS A 465 -3.41 24.68 -9.89
C LYS A 465 -3.02 23.72 -10.99
N SER A 466 -4.00 22.99 -11.55
CA SER A 466 -3.78 22.16 -12.75
C SER A 466 -3.98 22.96 -14.02
N LEU A 467 -3.04 22.85 -14.93
CA LEU A 467 -3.03 23.55 -16.22
C LEU A 467 -3.06 22.54 -17.38
N ALA A 468 -3.79 22.88 -18.45
CA ALA A 468 -3.57 22.22 -19.72
C ALA A 468 -2.23 22.66 -20.33
N PRO A 469 -1.52 21.81 -21.09
CA PRO A 469 -0.22 22.15 -21.68
C PRO A 469 -0.24 23.42 -22.53
N VAL A 470 -1.39 23.74 -23.14
CA VAL A 470 -1.55 24.99 -23.94
C VAL A 470 -1.58 26.28 -23.10
N ASN A 471 -1.75 26.15 -21.78
CA ASN A 471 -1.83 27.29 -20.85
C ASN A 471 -0.59 27.42 -19.96
N LEU A 472 0.52 26.80 -20.34
CA LEU A 472 1.79 26.85 -19.57
C LEU A 472 2.36 28.27 -19.46
N ASP A 473 1.99 29.18 -20.36
CA ASP A 473 2.40 30.60 -20.29
C ASP A 473 2.02 31.25 -18.95
N VAL A 474 0.92 30.82 -18.31
CA VAL A 474 0.53 31.28 -16.97
C VAL A 474 1.58 30.90 -15.92
N ALA A 475 2.09 29.66 -16.01
CA ALA A 475 3.13 29.18 -15.07
C ALA A 475 4.48 29.86 -15.34
N TRP A 476 4.83 30.07 -16.61
CA TRP A 476 6.04 30.78 -16.97
C TRP A 476 6.01 32.25 -16.53
N THR A 477 4.88 32.92 -16.64
CA THR A 477 4.70 34.29 -16.12
C THR A 477 4.86 34.32 -14.61
N ALA A 478 4.28 33.36 -13.88
CA ALA A 478 4.41 33.28 -12.43
C ALA A 478 5.85 33.02 -11.95
N ILE A 479 6.65 32.25 -12.69
CA ILE A 479 8.09 32.11 -12.42
C ILE A 479 8.80 33.47 -12.58
N ARG A 480 8.51 34.21 -13.65
CA ARG A 480 9.10 35.51 -13.87
C ARG A 480 8.78 36.50 -12.73
N GLU A 481 7.52 36.60 -12.36
CA GLU A 481 7.05 37.46 -11.27
C GLU A 481 7.71 37.10 -9.93
N ALA A 482 7.84 35.77 -9.64
CA ALA A 482 8.51 35.31 -8.43
C ALA A 482 9.99 35.68 -8.41
N VAL A 483 10.72 35.52 -9.53
CA VAL A 483 12.14 35.87 -9.62
C VAL A 483 12.35 37.38 -9.55
N ASP A 484 11.50 38.17 -10.19
CA ASP A 484 11.54 39.63 -10.11
C ASP A 484 11.26 40.13 -8.69
N ALA A 485 10.49 39.37 -7.89
CA ALA A 485 10.29 39.61 -6.46
C ALA A 485 11.45 39.10 -5.56
N GLY A 486 12.49 38.49 -6.13
CA GLY A 486 13.66 37.98 -5.42
C GLY A 486 13.50 36.52 -4.93
N HIS A 487 12.47 35.80 -5.39
CA HIS A 487 12.25 34.40 -5.07
C HIS A 487 12.82 33.45 -6.11
N GLN A 488 12.74 32.13 -5.82
CA GLN A 488 13.26 31.09 -6.67
C GLN A 488 12.16 30.13 -7.10
N ALA A 489 12.40 29.38 -8.19
CA ALA A 489 11.40 28.46 -8.74
C ALA A 489 12.01 27.11 -9.09
N TYR A 490 11.14 26.06 -9.02
CA TYR A 490 11.41 24.72 -9.53
C TYR A 490 10.63 24.45 -10.82
N VAL A 491 11.25 23.70 -11.74
CA VAL A 491 10.57 23.10 -12.91
C VAL A 491 10.90 21.61 -12.92
N ILE A 492 9.89 20.78 -12.76
CA ILE A 492 10.05 19.32 -12.63
C ILE A 492 9.59 18.63 -13.92
N CYS A 493 10.45 17.75 -14.44
CA CYS A 493 10.22 16.96 -15.65
C CYS A 493 10.20 15.46 -15.33
N PRO A 494 9.40 14.66 -16.07
CA PRO A 494 9.34 13.21 -15.86
C PRO A 494 10.57 12.46 -16.37
N LEU A 495 11.27 12.99 -17.37
CA LEU A 495 12.41 12.35 -18.01
C LEU A 495 13.69 13.15 -17.85
N VAL A 496 14.86 12.48 -17.88
CA VAL A 496 16.17 13.14 -17.92
C VAL A 496 16.42 13.70 -19.32
N ASP A 497 16.33 12.86 -20.34
CA ASP A 497 16.48 13.21 -21.76
C ASP A 497 15.45 12.49 -22.64
N ASP A 498 15.39 12.83 -23.93
CA ASP A 498 14.41 12.29 -24.88
C ASP A 498 14.64 10.80 -25.23
N SER A 499 15.76 10.20 -24.82
CA SER A 499 16.07 8.77 -24.99
C SER A 499 15.61 7.90 -23.83
N ASP A 500 15.11 8.52 -22.75
CA ASP A 500 14.64 7.85 -21.55
C ASP A 500 13.27 7.20 -21.79
N ASP A 501 13.11 5.94 -21.40
CA ASP A 501 11.86 5.20 -21.57
C ASP A 501 10.83 5.45 -20.46
N GLY A 502 11.22 6.24 -19.45
CA GLY A 502 10.37 6.56 -18.31
C GLY A 502 10.15 5.39 -17.34
N SER A 503 11.01 4.38 -17.37
CA SER A 503 10.93 3.21 -16.47
C SER A 503 11.07 3.56 -14.99
N GLU A 504 11.64 4.71 -14.65
CA GLU A 504 11.72 5.23 -13.28
C GLU A 504 10.38 5.77 -12.74
N LEU A 505 9.33 5.83 -13.58
CA LEU A 505 8.01 6.40 -13.25
C LEU A 505 6.94 5.32 -13.00
N ASP A 506 7.31 4.14 -12.56
CA ASP A 506 6.41 2.98 -12.41
C ASP A 506 5.35 3.11 -11.30
N ASP A 507 5.35 4.20 -10.54
CA ASP A 507 4.36 4.46 -9.47
C ASP A 507 2.92 4.70 -9.97
N VAL A 508 2.70 4.83 -11.28
CA VAL A 508 1.38 5.11 -11.87
C VAL A 508 0.97 4.00 -12.82
N PRO A 509 -0.21 3.37 -12.62
CA PRO A 509 -0.74 2.36 -13.50
C PRO A 509 -0.80 2.80 -14.96
N GLU A 510 -0.43 1.91 -15.90
CA GLU A 510 -0.41 2.21 -17.33
C GLU A 510 -1.78 2.66 -17.86
N ALA A 511 -2.87 2.08 -17.33
CA ALA A 511 -4.24 2.47 -17.65
C ALA A 511 -4.60 3.89 -17.20
N SER A 512 -3.85 4.45 -16.26
CA SER A 512 -4.07 5.79 -15.67
C SER A 512 -3.18 6.87 -16.27
N ARG A 513 -2.28 6.52 -17.20
CA ARG A 513 -1.38 7.46 -17.88
C ARG A 513 -2.08 8.08 -19.09
N SER A 514 -1.84 9.37 -19.35
CA SER A 514 -2.33 10.00 -20.60
C SER A 514 -1.56 9.44 -21.80
N LYS A 515 -2.21 9.36 -22.95
CA LYS A 515 -1.59 8.93 -24.21
C LYS A 515 -0.78 10.05 -24.86
N SER A 516 0.04 10.77 -24.12
CA SER A 516 0.97 11.74 -24.71
C SER A 516 2.07 10.98 -25.47
N THR A 517 2.30 11.37 -26.71
CA THR A 517 3.28 10.73 -27.59
C THR A 517 4.69 11.23 -27.35
N GLN A 518 4.86 12.35 -26.65
CA GLN A 518 6.17 12.93 -26.34
C GLN A 518 6.11 13.59 -24.97
N LEU A 519 6.94 13.11 -24.03
CA LEU A 519 7.06 13.64 -22.68
C LEU A 519 8.13 14.74 -22.64
N ASN A 520 8.04 15.62 -21.64
CA ASN A 520 9.02 16.64 -21.41
C ASN A 520 10.25 16.09 -20.70
N SER A 521 11.43 16.33 -21.26
CA SER A 521 12.72 15.98 -20.65
C SER A 521 13.36 17.19 -19.97
N ALA A 522 14.12 16.92 -18.89
CA ALA A 522 14.77 17.99 -18.10
C ALA A 522 15.83 18.74 -18.91
N VAL A 523 16.62 18.02 -19.70
CA VAL A 523 17.67 18.62 -20.56
C VAL A 523 17.05 19.57 -21.58
N ARG A 524 16.05 19.11 -22.32
CA ARG A 524 15.38 19.93 -23.34
C ARG A 524 14.63 21.12 -22.74
N THR A 525 13.99 20.92 -21.59
CA THR A 525 13.31 22.01 -20.87
C THR A 525 14.32 23.04 -20.39
N TYR A 526 15.45 22.61 -19.84
CA TYR A 526 16.57 23.49 -19.46
C TYR A 526 17.06 24.33 -20.64
N GLU A 527 17.34 23.71 -21.80
CA GLU A 527 17.79 24.41 -23.02
C GLU A 527 16.74 25.43 -23.50
N THR A 528 15.47 25.07 -23.43
CA THR A 528 14.38 25.96 -23.83
C THR A 528 14.24 27.16 -22.88
N LEU A 529 14.28 26.91 -21.56
CA LEU A 529 14.13 27.96 -20.57
C LEU A 529 15.34 28.90 -20.55
N SER A 530 16.55 28.36 -20.55
CA SER A 530 17.79 29.17 -20.51
C SER A 530 18.06 29.90 -21.83
N GLY A 531 17.70 29.31 -22.98
CA GLY A 531 18.01 29.90 -24.28
C GLY A 531 16.94 30.81 -24.86
N ARG A 532 15.65 30.61 -24.49
CA ARG A 532 14.53 31.34 -25.13
C ARG A 532 13.60 32.03 -24.14
N THR A 533 13.14 31.31 -23.09
CA THR A 533 12.11 31.85 -22.18
C THR A 533 12.71 32.82 -21.15
N TYR A 534 13.87 32.47 -20.59
CA TYR A 534 14.54 33.22 -19.54
C TYR A 534 16.06 33.37 -19.81
N PRO A 535 16.46 34.00 -20.95
CA PRO A 535 17.88 34.14 -21.30
C PRO A 535 18.65 35.02 -20.34
N ASP A 536 17.96 35.80 -19.52
CA ASP A 536 18.47 36.73 -18.52
C ASP A 536 18.51 36.18 -17.08
N LEU A 537 17.85 35.01 -16.84
CA LEU A 537 17.84 34.38 -15.52
C LEU A 537 18.93 33.29 -15.39
N ARG A 538 19.34 33.05 -14.15
CA ARG A 538 20.29 31.98 -13.81
C ARG A 538 19.56 30.64 -13.69
N VAL A 539 19.46 29.95 -14.80
CA VAL A 539 18.81 28.62 -14.86
C VAL A 539 19.86 27.53 -14.67
N ALA A 540 19.55 26.50 -13.87
CA ALA A 540 20.43 25.34 -13.70
C ALA A 540 19.67 24.04 -13.90
N LEU A 541 20.41 22.95 -14.19
CA LEU A 541 19.88 21.60 -14.41
C LEU A 541 20.36 20.64 -13.33
N LEU A 542 19.44 19.83 -12.80
CA LEU A 542 19.72 18.79 -11.81
C LEU A 542 19.00 17.48 -12.17
N HIS A 543 19.74 16.37 -12.32
CA HIS A 543 19.13 15.08 -12.66
C HIS A 543 19.90 13.89 -12.07
N GLY A 544 19.28 12.69 -12.10
CA GLY A 544 19.82 11.48 -11.48
C GLY A 544 21.18 11.02 -11.96
N ARG A 545 21.52 11.27 -13.24
CA ARG A 545 22.76 10.83 -13.89
C ARG A 545 24.01 11.66 -13.54
N GLN A 546 23.83 12.80 -12.85
CA GLN A 546 24.96 13.61 -12.34
C GLN A 546 25.62 12.91 -11.15
N SER A 547 26.92 13.17 -10.95
CA SER A 547 27.65 12.70 -9.78
C SER A 547 27.10 13.31 -8.48
N ALA A 548 27.35 12.68 -7.34
CA ALA A 548 26.92 13.19 -6.05
C ALA A 548 27.50 14.60 -5.76
N ALA A 549 28.77 14.83 -6.14
CA ALA A 549 29.44 16.11 -5.95
C ALA A 549 28.81 17.24 -6.79
N GLU A 550 28.46 16.95 -8.05
CA GLU A 550 27.76 17.92 -8.91
C GLU A 550 26.36 18.26 -8.39
N LYS A 551 25.61 17.23 -7.92
CA LYS A 551 24.30 17.46 -7.29
C LYS A 551 24.41 18.34 -6.05
N ASP A 552 25.37 18.05 -5.19
CA ASP A 552 25.62 18.80 -3.96
C ASP A 552 25.98 20.26 -4.27
N ASP A 553 26.82 20.50 -5.30
CA ASP A 553 27.20 21.85 -5.75
C ASP A 553 26.01 22.66 -6.27
N VAL A 554 25.25 22.11 -7.21
CA VAL A 554 24.04 22.74 -7.78
C VAL A 554 23.03 23.08 -6.67
N MET A 555 22.81 22.17 -5.75
CA MET A 555 21.88 22.41 -4.63
C MET A 555 22.40 23.44 -3.63
N ALA A 556 23.69 23.46 -3.35
CA ALA A 556 24.32 24.50 -2.50
C ALA A 556 24.16 25.90 -3.11
N ARG A 557 24.43 26.03 -4.41
CA ARG A 557 24.28 27.30 -5.15
C ARG A 557 22.81 27.73 -5.25
N PHE A 558 21.89 26.79 -5.45
CA PHE A 558 20.46 27.10 -5.45
C PHE A 558 20.01 27.60 -4.07
N ARG A 559 20.47 26.96 -2.99
CA ARG A 559 20.18 27.40 -1.61
C ARG A 559 20.80 28.82 -1.31
N ALA A 560 21.97 29.09 -1.84
CA ALA A 560 22.61 30.37 -1.68
C ALA A 560 21.94 31.50 -2.49
N GLY A 561 20.93 31.21 -3.32
CA GLY A 561 20.29 32.21 -4.18
C GLY A 561 21.09 32.56 -5.43
N GLU A 562 22.09 31.76 -5.78
CA GLU A 562 22.90 31.97 -7.00
C GLU A 562 22.22 31.44 -8.26
N ILE A 563 21.15 30.65 -8.11
CA ILE A 563 20.33 30.09 -9.18
C ILE A 563 18.89 30.53 -8.94
N ASP A 564 18.24 31.09 -9.99
CA ASP A 564 16.86 31.57 -9.93
C ASP A 564 15.86 30.49 -10.22
N VAL A 565 16.15 29.64 -11.24
CA VAL A 565 15.26 28.56 -11.67
C VAL A 565 16.03 27.25 -11.74
N LEU A 566 15.55 26.24 -11.02
CA LEU A 566 16.11 24.89 -11.03
C LEU A 566 15.23 23.94 -11.83
N VAL A 567 15.71 23.48 -12.98
CA VAL A 567 15.08 22.44 -13.79
C VAL A 567 15.57 21.09 -13.30
N SER A 568 14.65 20.19 -12.94
CA SER A 568 15.05 18.90 -12.36
C SER A 568 14.09 17.77 -12.71
N THR A 569 14.52 16.54 -12.43
CA THR A 569 13.64 15.36 -12.31
C THR A 569 13.22 15.18 -10.85
N THR A 570 12.67 14.00 -10.49
CA THR A 570 12.27 13.63 -9.12
C THR A 570 13.41 13.71 -8.08
N VAL A 571 14.65 13.87 -8.50
CA VAL A 571 15.81 13.97 -7.58
C VAL A 571 15.65 15.07 -6.52
N VAL A 572 14.87 16.12 -6.81
CA VAL A 572 14.53 17.20 -5.85
C VAL A 572 13.58 16.73 -4.75
N GLU A 573 12.90 15.59 -4.92
CA GLU A 573 12.06 14.98 -3.87
C GLU A 573 12.85 14.71 -2.57
N VAL A 574 14.17 14.52 -2.69
CA VAL A 574 15.03 14.20 -1.55
C VAL A 574 15.64 15.46 -0.91
N GLY A 575 15.05 15.88 0.18
CA GLY A 575 15.71 16.45 1.36
C GLY A 575 16.18 17.90 1.40
N VAL A 576 16.24 18.66 0.34
CA VAL A 576 16.79 20.02 0.42
C VAL A 576 15.71 21.05 0.72
N ASP A 577 15.91 21.78 1.82
CA ASP A 577 15.06 22.89 2.27
C ASP A 577 15.55 24.20 1.64
N VAL A 578 14.74 24.80 0.76
CA VAL A 578 14.99 26.10 0.14
C VAL A 578 13.81 27.03 0.44
N PRO A 579 13.85 27.77 1.56
CA PRO A 579 12.72 28.60 2.00
C PRO A 579 12.32 29.70 1.02
N ASN A 580 13.23 30.12 0.17
CA ASN A 580 13.02 31.17 -0.83
C ASN A 580 12.32 30.68 -2.11
N ALA A 581 12.11 29.39 -2.28
CA ALA A 581 11.40 28.85 -3.44
C ALA A 581 9.88 28.94 -3.23
N THR A 582 9.21 29.75 -4.05
CA THR A 582 7.76 30.04 -3.95
C THR A 582 6.96 29.49 -5.10
N VAL A 583 7.57 29.16 -6.24
CA VAL A 583 6.87 28.62 -7.41
C VAL A 583 7.44 27.25 -7.79
N MET A 584 6.54 26.33 -8.13
CA MET A 584 6.89 25.04 -8.74
C MET A 584 6.01 24.75 -9.94
N VAL A 585 6.62 24.31 -11.03
CA VAL A 585 5.92 23.81 -12.22
C VAL A 585 6.26 22.35 -12.43
N VAL A 586 5.26 21.48 -12.46
CA VAL A 586 5.44 20.06 -12.75
C VAL A 586 4.87 19.77 -14.14
N LEU A 587 5.73 19.39 -15.06
CA LEU A 587 5.36 19.04 -16.42
C LEU A 587 4.93 17.57 -16.50
N ASP A 588 3.91 17.26 -17.32
CA ASP A 588 3.32 15.92 -17.44
C ASP A 588 3.00 15.29 -16.07
N ALA A 589 2.30 16.08 -15.24
CA ALA A 589 2.06 15.73 -13.82
C ALA A 589 1.27 14.42 -13.63
N ASP A 590 0.55 13.95 -14.65
CA ASP A 590 -0.16 12.66 -14.65
C ASP A 590 0.78 11.43 -14.70
N ARG A 591 2.07 11.65 -14.92
CA ARG A 591 3.11 10.62 -14.88
C ARG A 591 3.66 10.36 -13.47
N PHE A 592 3.37 11.22 -12.52
CA PHE A 592 3.83 11.09 -11.14
C PHE A 592 2.74 10.51 -10.24
N GLY A 593 3.15 9.72 -9.25
CA GLY A 593 2.27 9.25 -8.19
C GLY A 593 1.77 10.39 -7.29
N LEU A 594 0.64 10.19 -6.62
CA LEU A 594 0.08 11.21 -5.69
C LEU A 594 1.05 11.54 -4.56
N ALA A 595 1.73 10.53 -4.01
CA ALA A 595 2.72 10.71 -2.94
C ALA A 595 3.90 11.59 -3.41
N THR A 596 4.45 11.31 -4.60
CA THR A 596 5.53 12.10 -5.21
C THR A 596 5.11 13.54 -5.45
N LEU A 597 3.93 13.77 -6.04
CA LEU A 597 3.41 15.12 -6.25
C LEU A 597 3.18 15.88 -4.94
N HIS A 598 2.69 15.19 -3.90
CA HIS A 598 2.53 15.77 -2.58
C HIS A 598 3.88 16.15 -1.95
N GLN A 599 4.90 15.29 -2.03
CA GLN A 599 6.25 15.59 -1.55
C GLN A 599 6.90 16.75 -2.30
N LEU A 600 6.74 16.79 -3.63
CA LEU A 600 7.19 17.92 -4.45
C LEU A 600 6.49 19.21 -4.05
N ARG A 601 5.17 19.18 -3.86
CA ARG A 601 4.39 20.34 -3.37
C ARG A 601 4.96 20.90 -2.06
N GLY A 602 5.36 20.01 -1.15
CA GLY A 602 5.99 20.38 0.12
C GLY A 602 7.36 21.02 0.01
N ARG A 603 7.93 21.20 -1.20
CA ARG A 603 9.24 21.88 -1.42
C ARG A 603 9.13 23.38 -1.60
N VAL A 604 7.96 23.94 -1.84
CA VAL A 604 7.71 25.39 -1.95
C VAL A 604 6.85 25.88 -0.80
N GLY A 605 6.86 27.20 -0.57
CA GLY A 605 6.09 27.82 0.50
C GLY A 605 6.55 27.46 1.92
N ARG A 606 7.85 27.17 2.08
CA ARG A 606 8.46 26.86 3.40
C ARG A 606 8.87 28.09 4.18
N GLY A 607 8.92 29.24 3.51
CA GLY A 607 9.24 30.54 4.10
C GLY A 607 8.00 31.27 4.62
N ARG A 608 8.10 32.59 4.64
CA ARG A 608 7.01 33.50 5.01
C ARG A 608 6.03 33.76 3.87
N ASP A 609 6.43 33.42 2.65
CA ASP A 609 5.69 33.71 1.43
C ASP A 609 4.93 32.47 0.95
N ALA A 610 3.73 32.67 0.41
CA ALA A 610 2.87 31.59 -0.06
C ALA A 610 3.48 30.88 -1.28
N GLY A 611 3.39 29.55 -1.29
CA GLY A 611 3.83 28.74 -2.42
C GLY A 611 2.73 28.56 -3.47
N THR A 612 3.12 28.49 -4.76
CA THR A 612 2.20 28.12 -5.84
C THR A 612 2.79 26.97 -6.65
N VAL A 613 1.98 25.92 -6.83
CA VAL A 613 2.35 24.74 -7.62
C VAL A 613 1.44 24.63 -8.84
N TYR A 614 2.05 24.58 -10.02
CA TYR A 614 1.35 24.38 -11.29
C TYR A 614 1.59 22.95 -11.78
N LEU A 615 0.51 22.21 -12.01
CA LEU A 615 0.52 20.82 -12.49
C LEU A 615 0.07 20.79 -13.94
N SER A 616 0.98 20.63 -14.89
CA SER A 616 0.67 20.52 -16.30
C SER A 616 0.24 19.10 -16.67
N CYS A 617 -0.93 18.95 -17.29
CA CYS A 617 -1.45 17.64 -17.65
C CYS A 617 -2.36 17.70 -18.88
N ALA A 618 -2.18 16.75 -19.79
CA ALA A 618 -3.03 16.54 -20.97
C ALA A 618 -4.28 15.68 -20.69
N ALA A 619 -4.43 15.11 -19.51
CA ALA A 619 -5.52 14.21 -19.16
C ALA A 619 -6.87 14.95 -19.14
N LYS A 620 -7.91 14.28 -19.70
CA LYS A 620 -9.27 14.80 -19.75
C LYS A 620 -9.98 14.65 -18.40
N ARG A 621 -10.94 15.54 -18.14
CA ARG A 621 -11.84 15.43 -16.97
C ARG A 621 -12.54 14.06 -16.95
N GLY A 622 -12.68 13.47 -15.76
CA GLY A 622 -13.31 12.16 -15.56
C GLY A 622 -12.37 10.97 -15.81
N THR A 623 -11.08 11.19 -16.06
CA THR A 623 -10.07 10.12 -16.06
C THR A 623 -9.43 9.98 -14.67
N PRO A 624 -8.96 8.78 -14.29
CA PRO A 624 -8.26 8.58 -13.00
C PRO A 624 -7.07 9.51 -12.81
N ALA A 625 -6.33 9.78 -13.88
CA ALA A 625 -5.23 10.75 -13.86
C ALA A 625 -5.71 12.15 -13.45
N ARG A 626 -6.82 12.64 -14.04
CA ARG A 626 -7.34 13.95 -13.68
C ARG A 626 -7.93 13.98 -12.27
N THR A 627 -8.59 12.92 -11.83
CA THR A 627 -9.12 12.79 -10.47
C THR A 627 -8.01 12.94 -9.41
N ARG A 628 -6.82 12.36 -9.65
CA ARG A 628 -5.65 12.52 -8.77
C ARG A 628 -5.19 13.97 -8.68
N LEU A 629 -5.11 14.68 -9.80
CA LEU A 629 -4.69 16.07 -9.82
C LEU A 629 -5.74 16.99 -9.19
N ASP A 630 -7.02 16.74 -9.44
CA ASP A 630 -8.13 17.50 -8.82
C ASP A 630 -8.13 17.33 -7.30
N ALA A 631 -7.72 16.17 -6.78
CA ALA A 631 -7.54 15.95 -5.35
C ALA A 631 -6.41 16.80 -4.75
N LEU A 632 -5.27 16.90 -5.46
CA LEU A 632 -4.16 17.76 -5.04
C LEU A 632 -4.53 19.26 -5.03
N GLU A 633 -5.47 19.68 -5.87
CA GLU A 633 -6.03 21.03 -5.83
C GLU A 633 -6.97 21.22 -4.63
N ALA A 634 -7.73 20.18 -4.25
CA ALA A 634 -8.79 20.26 -3.25
C ALA A 634 -8.27 20.17 -1.81
N THR A 635 -7.22 19.36 -1.55
CA THR A 635 -6.70 19.15 -0.19
C THR A 635 -5.20 19.31 -0.10
N SER A 636 -4.75 19.81 1.05
CA SER A 636 -3.34 19.84 1.44
C SER A 636 -2.97 18.71 2.40
N ASP A 637 -3.94 17.93 2.89
CA ASP A 637 -3.70 16.81 3.80
C ASP A 637 -3.10 15.62 3.04
N GLY A 638 -1.87 15.25 3.37
CA GLY A 638 -1.17 14.14 2.76
C GLY A 638 -1.83 12.79 3.06
N PHE A 639 -2.48 12.64 4.21
CA PHE A 639 -3.14 11.38 4.58
C PHE A 639 -4.43 11.18 3.79
N GLU A 640 -5.23 12.25 3.58
CA GLU A 640 -6.40 12.19 2.70
C GLU A 640 -5.98 11.82 1.26
N LEU A 641 -4.86 12.36 0.79
CA LEU A 641 -4.31 12.03 -0.53
C LEU A 641 -3.84 10.58 -0.61
N ALA A 642 -3.22 10.06 0.44
CA ALA A 642 -2.79 8.66 0.49
C ALA A 642 -3.98 7.69 0.50
N ASP A 643 -5.02 8.00 1.26
CA ASP A 643 -6.27 7.22 1.28
C ASP A 643 -6.97 7.25 -0.08
N LEU A 644 -6.92 8.38 -0.78
CA LEU A 644 -7.45 8.48 -2.13
C LEU A 644 -6.61 7.69 -3.15
N ASP A 645 -5.28 7.76 -3.05
CA ASP A 645 -4.37 6.99 -3.91
C ASP A 645 -4.63 5.48 -3.76
N LEU A 646 -4.81 5.03 -2.52
CA LEU A 646 -5.18 3.64 -2.22
C LEU A 646 -6.51 3.24 -2.87
N LYS A 647 -7.53 4.13 -2.82
CA LYS A 647 -8.83 3.91 -3.46
C LYS A 647 -8.77 3.90 -5.00
N LEU A 648 -7.88 4.69 -5.60
CA LEU A 648 -7.72 4.80 -7.05
C LEU A 648 -6.83 3.70 -7.65
N ARG A 649 -5.93 3.14 -6.86
CA ARG A 649 -5.16 1.94 -7.22
C ARG A 649 -6.09 0.75 -7.01
N HIS A 650 -6.58 0.13 -8.08
CA HIS A 650 -7.36 -1.09 -7.97
C HIS A 650 -6.56 -2.16 -7.22
N GLU A 651 -7.24 -3.00 -6.41
CA GLU A 651 -6.67 -4.03 -5.52
C GLU A 651 -5.52 -4.89 -6.10
N GLY A 652 -5.50 -5.11 -7.41
CA GLY A 652 -4.44 -5.88 -8.09
C GLY A 652 -3.06 -5.21 -8.14
N GLU A 653 -2.98 -3.89 -7.98
CA GLU A 653 -1.74 -3.10 -8.13
C GLU A 653 -1.13 -2.71 -6.78
N VAL A 654 -1.93 -2.56 -5.73
CA VAL A 654 -1.43 -2.37 -4.35
C VAL A 654 -0.61 -3.59 -3.92
N LEU A 655 -0.94 -4.76 -4.43
CA LEU A 655 -0.20 -6.01 -4.24
C LEU A 655 1.06 -6.13 -5.14
N GLY A 656 1.38 -5.14 -5.99
CA GLY A 656 2.66 -5.03 -6.72
C GLY A 656 3.90 -4.93 -5.80
N TYR A 657 3.71 -4.65 -4.51
CA TYR A 657 4.71 -4.89 -3.46
C TYR A 657 5.08 -6.39 -3.30
N ARG A 658 4.50 -7.28 -4.11
CA ARG A 658 4.77 -8.73 -4.18
C ARG A 658 6.22 -9.10 -4.48
N GLN A 659 7.03 -8.20 -5.03
CA GLN A 659 8.40 -8.54 -5.43
C GLN A 659 9.43 -8.54 -4.30
N HIS A 660 9.05 -8.15 -3.06
CA HIS A 660 9.97 -8.03 -1.93
C HIS A 660 9.47 -8.71 -0.64
N GLY A 661 8.86 -9.89 -0.75
CA GLY A 661 8.47 -10.69 0.43
C GLY A 661 7.22 -10.19 1.17
N GLY A 662 6.37 -9.41 0.52
CA GLY A 662 5.09 -8.93 1.06
C GLY A 662 4.05 -10.05 1.18
N THR A 663 3.29 -10.03 2.27
CA THR A 663 2.19 -10.94 2.58
C THR A 663 1.11 -10.91 1.51
N ASN A 664 0.70 -12.08 1.06
CA ASN A 664 -0.31 -12.26 0.02
C ASN A 664 -1.71 -12.22 0.65
N LEU A 665 -2.23 -11.03 0.99
CA LEU A 665 -3.61 -10.86 1.46
C LEU A 665 -4.57 -11.22 0.32
N GLN A 666 -5.52 -12.12 0.57
CA GLN A 666 -6.42 -12.66 -0.46
C GLN A 666 -7.85 -12.14 -0.32
N VAL A 667 -8.29 -11.89 0.91
CA VAL A 667 -9.69 -11.55 1.25
C VAL A 667 -9.83 -10.11 1.74
N VAL A 668 -8.76 -9.56 2.30
CA VAL A 668 -8.73 -8.23 2.92
C VAL A 668 -8.79 -7.13 1.86
N ASP A 669 -9.71 -6.20 2.04
CA ASP A 669 -9.76 -4.91 1.35
C ASP A 669 -9.18 -3.83 2.28
N LEU A 670 -8.01 -3.29 1.95
CA LEU A 670 -7.28 -2.34 2.80
C LEU A 670 -8.04 -1.04 3.09
N VAL A 671 -9.04 -0.71 2.28
CA VAL A 671 -9.88 0.48 2.46
C VAL A 671 -11.16 0.15 3.22
N ALA A 672 -11.86 -0.90 2.77
CA ALA A 672 -13.14 -1.27 3.36
C ALA A 672 -13.00 -1.93 4.74
N ASP A 673 -11.87 -2.58 5.02
CA ASP A 673 -11.60 -3.32 6.26
C ASP A 673 -10.68 -2.55 7.24
N ALA A 674 -10.59 -1.23 7.14
CA ALA A 674 -9.75 -0.42 8.01
C ALA A 674 -10.02 -0.68 9.51
N ASP A 675 -11.27 -0.84 9.89
CA ASP A 675 -11.69 -1.18 11.24
C ASP A 675 -11.24 -2.57 11.69
N LEU A 676 -11.24 -3.55 10.78
CA LEU A 676 -10.75 -4.91 11.05
C LEU A 676 -9.22 -4.96 11.19
N ILE A 677 -8.50 -4.15 10.43
CA ILE A 677 -7.04 -4.08 10.50
C ILE A 677 -6.62 -3.57 11.88
N GLU A 678 -7.27 -2.51 12.37
CA GLU A 678 -7.02 -1.99 13.73
C GLU A 678 -7.40 -3.00 14.80
N ALA A 679 -8.59 -3.59 14.69
CA ALA A 679 -9.07 -4.59 15.65
C ALA A 679 -8.16 -5.82 15.71
N ALA A 680 -7.73 -6.35 14.57
CA ALA A 680 -6.82 -7.50 14.51
C ALA A 680 -5.44 -7.19 15.11
N HIS A 681 -4.94 -5.96 14.89
CA HIS A 681 -3.68 -5.51 15.48
C HIS A 681 -3.76 -5.41 17.01
N GLU A 682 -4.83 -4.81 17.54
CA GLU A 682 -5.05 -4.68 18.98
C GLU A 682 -5.21 -6.06 19.65
N ASP A 683 -6.03 -6.94 19.06
CA ASP A 683 -6.26 -8.28 19.56
C ASP A 683 -4.98 -9.16 19.51
N ALA A 684 -4.17 -9.01 18.45
CA ALA A 684 -2.88 -9.73 18.36
C ALA A 684 -1.92 -9.30 19.48
N ARG A 685 -1.84 -8.01 19.79
CA ARG A 685 -1.04 -7.49 20.90
C ARG A 685 -1.58 -7.92 22.26
N GLU A 686 -2.90 -7.90 22.45
CA GLU A 686 -3.53 -8.43 23.66
C GLU A 686 -3.16 -9.91 23.86
N LEU A 687 -3.27 -10.72 22.79
CA LEU A 687 -2.90 -12.13 22.83
C LEU A 687 -1.41 -12.34 23.12
N GLU A 688 -0.52 -11.54 22.52
CA GLU A 688 0.92 -11.62 22.75
C GLU A 688 1.28 -11.27 24.19
N ASN A 689 0.66 -10.25 24.77
CA ASN A 689 0.89 -9.87 26.16
C ASN A 689 0.39 -10.92 27.15
N ASP A 690 -0.80 -11.52 26.87
CA ASP A 690 -1.43 -12.49 27.79
C ASP A 690 -0.84 -13.91 27.63
N ASP A 691 -0.47 -14.31 26.42
CA ASP A 691 0.00 -15.66 26.07
C ASP A 691 0.97 -15.60 24.87
N PRO A 692 2.21 -15.11 25.07
CA PRO A 692 3.17 -14.85 23.99
C PRO A 692 3.45 -16.05 23.06
N THR A 693 3.30 -17.26 23.56
CA THR A 693 3.53 -18.50 22.82
C THR A 693 2.27 -19.18 22.32
N LEU A 694 1.10 -18.57 22.58
CA LEU A 694 -0.22 -19.13 22.29
C LEU A 694 -0.38 -20.57 22.82
N SER A 695 0.23 -20.86 23.99
CA SER A 695 0.29 -22.19 24.59
C SER A 695 -0.93 -22.54 25.44
N GLN A 696 -1.71 -21.53 25.85
CA GLN A 696 -2.94 -21.74 26.61
C GLN A 696 -3.95 -22.59 25.79
N PRO A 697 -4.70 -23.49 26.43
CA PRO A 697 -5.64 -24.39 25.72
C PRO A 697 -6.61 -23.64 24.78
N VAL A 698 -7.05 -22.45 25.16
CA VAL A 698 -8.00 -21.62 24.38
C VAL A 698 -7.37 -21.05 23.11
N ASN A 699 -6.05 -20.86 23.08
CA ASN A 699 -5.30 -20.26 21.96
C ASN A 699 -4.60 -21.31 21.08
N ARG A 700 -4.56 -22.57 21.52
CA ARG A 700 -3.76 -23.63 20.88
C ARG A 700 -4.16 -23.92 19.44
N ALA A 701 -5.47 -23.87 19.13
CA ALA A 701 -5.96 -24.05 17.78
C ALA A 701 -5.52 -22.88 16.86
N LEU A 702 -5.54 -21.65 17.38
CA LEU A 702 -5.04 -20.47 16.69
C LEU A 702 -3.54 -20.54 16.43
N ALA A 703 -2.76 -21.02 17.41
CA ALA A 703 -1.31 -21.22 17.25
C ALA A 703 -0.97 -22.16 16.09
N LEU A 704 -1.69 -23.29 15.99
CA LEU A 704 -1.53 -24.24 14.90
C LEU A 704 -1.89 -23.60 13.54
N GLU A 705 -2.96 -22.82 13.52
CA GLU A 705 -3.40 -22.11 12.32
C GLU A 705 -2.37 -21.09 11.82
N VAL A 706 -1.83 -20.26 12.72
CA VAL A 706 -0.78 -19.28 12.41
C VAL A 706 0.46 -19.98 11.86
N ARG A 707 0.90 -21.06 12.50
CA ARG A 707 2.08 -21.82 12.07
C ARG A 707 1.89 -22.45 10.70
N ASP A 708 0.71 -23.01 10.41
CA ASP A 708 0.42 -23.65 9.12
C ASP A 708 0.33 -22.63 7.98
N ARG A 709 -0.27 -21.46 8.22
CA ARG A 709 -0.39 -20.39 7.20
C ARG A 709 0.94 -19.71 6.86
N TYR A 710 1.80 -19.54 7.85
CA TYR A 710 3.00 -18.71 7.76
C TYR A 710 4.29 -19.50 8.05
N SER A 711 4.33 -20.81 7.75
CA SER A 711 5.49 -21.67 7.97
C SER A 711 6.77 -21.08 7.35
N ALA A 712 6.70 -20.57 6.13
CA ALA A 712 7.84 -19.96 5.44
C ALA A 712 8.46 -18.77 6.21
N TYR A 713 7.66 -18.02 6.98
CA TYR A 713 8.15 -16.92 7.83
C TYR A 713 8.99 -17.42 9.02
N PHE A 714 8.74 -18.65 9.48
CA PHE A 714 9.45 -19.24 10.60
C PHE A 714 10.68 -20.00 10.12
N ASP A 715 10.64 -20.62 8.95
CA ASP A 715 11.76 -21.37 8.36
C ASP A 715 12.97 -20.45 8.05
N GLU A 716 12.73 -19.18 7.67
CA GLU A 716 13.80 -18.18 7.47
C GLU A 716 14.59 -17.87 8.74
N ILE A 717 14.02 -18.06 9.93
CA ILE A 717 14.66 -17.77 11.22
C ILE A 717 15.47 -18.98 11.70
N GLU A 718 15.02 -20.21 11.43
CA GLU A 718 15.76 -21.42 11.82
C GLU A 718 17.04 -21.60 10.99
N HIS A 719 17.18 -20.88 9.88
CA HIS A 719 18.34 -20.91 8.98
C HIS A 719 19.21 -19.65 9.01
N ALA A 720 18.85 -18.61 9.80
CA ALA A 720 19.60 -17.37 9.98
C ALA A 720 20.39 -17.38 11.30
#